data_7bbe7b2b4744a5d9af4968de40280820
#
_entry.id   7bbe7b2b4744a5d9af4968de40280820
#
_cell.length_a   1.000
_cell.length_b   1.000
_cell.length_c   1.000
_cell.angle_alpha   90.00
_cell.angle_beta   90.00
_cell.angle_gamma   90.00
#
_symmetry.space_group_name_H-M   'P 1'
#
loop_
_entity.id
_entity.type
_entity.pdbx_description
1 polymer ?
#
loop_
_entity_poly.entity_id
_entity_poly.type
_entity_poly.pdbx_seq_one_letter_code
_entity_poly.pdbx_strand_id
1 'polypeptide(L)'
;MNEASSAFPRPVSSPDGQVPLGEGAGARVRARGWGWRHAGRKNAALSGVDLDIAPGERVLVLGPSGSGKSTLMGGLAGLLGGAEEGEATGTLTVDGVAPADARGRVGLLMQDPEAQVVLARVGDDVAFGMENLGIPREAIWPRVEESLSAVGLHVPLHHSTTELSGGQKQRLALASILAMGPGLLLLDEPTANLDPSGVAEVRAAVEAVVERTGATMVVVEHRVDVWASLVDRVIVVADGRIAADGPLREVLDQQGDALRERGMWLPGDDVAAEVGPAPEVAPASSEGAEEEEGARGATPIARVTDLSIGYDQDAPVRSGIDLTLERGVSTCIVGANGAGKSTFALTLAGLLPPLAGTVEVETSDGTRGDPHEWSSKQLLGRMSMVFQEPEYQFLASTVAEELAIGPRAAGMSEEEIAPLVEEHMDALGLAKLARANPMTLSGGEKRRLSVATAIISAPELLILDEPTFGQDRGTWLGLVRLLRAALERGVTLVSITHDPAFVAAMGQSVVDLGALGRRGGGESRGCAESALASPIDEADSGRASRTSVGSESCDSAEAPAGDAPASAATAGDARTGVPTSSRAPRRGLLARTNPVARVLALLVATTPLLITIDPVSAGVALALELALVPLSGVSARSFFLKATPLLLAAPLGALSMLLYASPGGHVYWSFGPAAVSDHSMWLALGIGLRMCALVVPAIALLDRIDPTDMGDGLAQILHLPARPVLAALAGARMTALMAADWKALERARRARGVGDASRVRSFLRGSFSLLVFALRRSGKLATTMEARGFGAAGRRTWARPSRLRAADAVLLLVAIALPSIALAVSVIAGTFALVGR
;
A
#
# COMPACT_ATOMS: atom_id res chain seq x y z
N MET A 1 -49.77 -10.72 -6.03
CA MET A 1 -49.92 -12.00 -6.74
C MET A 1 -49.27 -11.83 -8.10
N ASN A 2 -48.06 -12.23 -8.19
CA ASN A 2 -47.34 -12.92 -9.25
C ASN A 2 -45.87 -12.98 -8.88
N GLU A 3 -45.50 -14.14 -8.40
CA GLU A 3 -44.10 -14.54 -8.23
C GLU A 3 -43.48 -14.74 -9.61
N ALA A 4 -42.58 -13.85 -10.03
CA ALA A 4 -41.66 -14.11 -11.12
C ALA A 4 -40.34 -14.59 -10.49
N SER A 5 -40.17 -15.92 -10.41
CA SER A 5 -38.96 -16.63 -10.09
C SER A 5 -37.85 -16.22 -11.07
N SER A 6 -36.92 -15.38 -10.64
CA SER A 6 -35.69 -15.08 -11.37
C SER A 6 -34.74 -16.26 -11.23
N ALA A 7 -34.72 -17.14 -12.20
CA ALA A 7 -33.74 -18.20 -12.34
C ALA A 7 -32.43 -17.56 -12.83
N PHE A 8 -31.47 -17.43 -11.91
CA PHE A 8 -30.06 -17.20 -12.30
C PHE A 8 -29.61 -18.38 -13.18
N PRO A 9 -28.89 -18.14 -14.29
CA PRO A 9 -28.26 -19.22 -15.02
C PRO A 9 -27.25 -19.89 -14.05
N ARG A 10 -27.54 -21.15 -13.70
CA ARG A 10 -26.60 -21.96 -12.95
C ARG A 10 -25.36 -22.16 -13.79
N PRO A 11 -24.13 -22.02 -13.24
CA PRO A 11 -22.93 -22.44 -13.98
C PRO A 11 -23.13 -23.90 -14.38
N VAL A 12 -22.87 -24.18 -15.67
CA VAL A 12 -22.98 -25.53 -16.23
C VAL A 12 -21.89 -26.37 -15.54
N SER A 13 -22.32 -27.28 -14.67
CA SER A 13 -21.44 -28.25 -14.05
C SER A 13 -21.13 -29.34 -15.07
N SER A 14 -19.86 -29.53 -15.42
CA SER A 14 -19.41 -30.75 -16.12
C SER A 14 -19.60 -31.99 -15.20
N PRO A 15 -19.76 -33.20 -15.77
CA PRO A 15 -19.99 -34.42 -14.98
C PRO A 15 -18.91 -34.75 -13.95
N ASP A 16 -17.73 -34.15 -14.05
CA ASP A 16 -16.55 -34.45 -13.20
C ASP A 16 -16.31 -33.43 -12.06
N GLY A 17 -17.25 -32.51 -11.80
CA GLY A 17 -17.17 -31.56 -10.67
C GLY A 17 -16.05 -30.52 -10.75
N GLN A 18 -15.23 -30.52 -11.79
CA GLN A 18 -14.25 -29.47 -12.08
C GLN A 18 -14.92 -28.42 -12.96
N VAL A 19 -15.13 -27.23 -12.43
CA VAL A 19 -15.50 -26.06 -13.24
C VAL A 19 -14.17 -25.49 -13.78
N PRO A 20 -13.90 -25.61 -15.09
CA PRO A 20 -12.68 -25.09 -15.66
C PRO A 20 -12.55 -23.59 -15.44
N LEU A 21 -11.36 -23.09 -15.20
CA LEU A 21 -11.06 -21.68 -15.31
C LEU A 21 -11.30 -21.29 -16.77
N GLY A 22 -12.28 -20.42 -17.02
CA GLY A 22 -12.38 -19.74 -18.31
C GLY A 22 -13.23 -20.35 -19.43
N GLU A 23 -14.27 -21.12 -19.17
CA GLU A 23 -15.37 -21.29 -20.14
C GLU A 23 -16.43 -20.18 -20.04
N GLY A 24 -16.05 -18.97 -19.65
CA GLY A 24 -16.89 -17.80 -19.81
C GLY A 24 -16.61 -17.20 -21.19
N ALA A 25 -17.46 -17.44 -22.17
CA ALA A 25 -17.46 -16.61 -23.37
C ALA A 25 -17.42 -15.14 -22.95
N GLY A 26 -16.61 -14.32 -23.66
CA GLY A 26 -16.51 -12.89 -23.38
C GLY A 26 -17.88 -12.26 -23.21
N ALA A 27 -18.02 -11.29 -22.32
CA ALA A 27 -19.29 -10.61 -22.06
C ALA A 27 -19.54 -9.50 -23.09
N ARG A 28 -20.78 -9.30 -23.48
CA ARG A 28 -21.19 -8.20 -24.33
C ARG A 28 -21.56 -6.98 -23.51
N VAL A 29 -21.02 -5.80 -23.86
CA VAL A 29 -21.36 -4.51 -23.24
C VAL A 29 -22.22 -3.68 -24.18
N ARG A 30 -23.32 -3.13 -23.68
CA ARG A 30 -24.15 -2.19 -24.44
C ARG A 30 -24.56 -0.98 -23.60
N ALA A 31 -24.31 0.21 -24.13
CA ALA A 31 -24.81 1.48 -23.62
C ALA A 31 -25.69 2.15 -24.69
N ARG A 32 -26.79 2.75 -24.28
CA ARG A 32 -27.69 3.50 -25.13
C ARG A 32 -28.06 4.83 -24.46
N GLY A 33 -27.51 5.94 -24.97
CA GLY A 33 -27.69 7.25 -24.40
C GLY A 33 -27.33 7.34 -22.92
N TRP A 34 -26.41 6.46 -22.47
CA TRP A 34 -26.10 6.35 -21.06
C TRP A 34 -25.34 7.57 -20.56
N GLY A 35 -25.63 7.97 -19.33
CA GLY A 35 -24.95 9.04 -18.63
C GLY A 35 -25.04 8.88 -17.12
N TRP A 36 -24.14 9.56 -16.42
CA TRP A 36 -24.07 9.56 -14.96
C TRP A 36 -23.75 10.94 -14.40
N ARG A 37 -24.53 11.39 -13.42
CA ARG A 37 -24.30 12.62 -12.68
C ARG A 37 -24.11 12.27 -11.19
N HIS A 38 -22.91 12.51 -10.67
CA HIS A 38 -22.64 12.30 -9.25
C HIS A 38 -23.47 13.23 -8.36
N ALA A 39 -23.90 12.75 -7.21
CA ALA A 39 -24.63 13.53 -6.22
C ALA A 39 -23.85 14.81 -5.84
N GLY A 40 -24.57 15.92 -5.71
CA GLY A 40 -23.96 17.23 -5.40
C GLY A 40 -23.20 17.91 -6.53
N ARG A 41 -23.07 17.28 -7.72
CA ARG A 41 -22.48 17.91 -8.92
C ARG A 41 -23.56 18.48 -9.82
N LYS A 42 -23.30 19.67 -10.39
CA LYS A 42 -24.23 20.32 -11.35
C LYS A 42 -24.19 19.65 -12.72
N ASN A 43 -22.99 19.27 -13.17
CA ASN A 43 -22.75 18.68 -14.49
C ASN A 43 -22.65 17.16 -14.40
N ALA A 44 -23.15 16.47 -15.42
CA ALA A 44 -22.94 15.04 -15.58
C ALA A 44 -21.46 14.74 -15.83
N ALA A 45 -20.96 13.66 -15.25
CA ALA A 45 -19.62 13.16 -15.53
C ALA A 45 -19.53 12.49 -16.90
N LEU A 46 -20.65 11.86 -17.32
CA LEU A 46 -20.84 11.29 -18.65
C LEU A 46 -22.27 11.56 -19.13
N SER A 47 -22.42 11.79 -20.42
CA SER A 47 -23.75 12.05 -21.03
C SER A 47 -23.83 11.55 -22.48
N GLY A 48 -24.94 10.85 -22.80
CA GLY A 48 -25.21 10.41 -24.14
C GLY A 48 -24.19 9.40 -24.69
N VAL A 49 -23.70 8.49 -23.84
CA VAL A 49 -22.78 7.43 -24.23
C VAL A 49 -23.54 6.33 -24.97
N ASP A 50 -23.21 6.13 -26.25
CA ASP A 50 -23.64 4.99 -27.05
C ASP A 50 -22.44 4.09 -27.33
N LEU A 51 -22.54 2.79 -26.93
CA LEU A 51 -21.41 1.86 -26.96
C LEU A 51 -21.94 0.43 -27.17
N ASP A 52 -21.28 -0.33 -28.03
CA ASP A 52 -21.51 -1.77 -28.20
C ASP A 52 -20.13 -2.46 -28.31
N ILE A 53 -19.74 -3.21 -27.27
CA ILE A 53 -18.48 -3.98 -27.24
C ILE A 53 -18.88 -5.44 -27.41
N ALA A 54 -18.30 -6.09 -28.41
CA ALA A 54 -18.54 -7.50 -28.71
C ALA A 54 -17.84 -8.42 -27.70
N PRO A 55 -18.36 -9.66 -27.49
CA PRO A 55 -17.67 -10.66 -26.68
C PRO A 55 -16.26 -10.94 -27.16
N GLY A 56 -15.28 -10.91 -26.26
CA GLY A 56 -13.85 -11.14 -26.54
C GLY A 56 -13.11 -9.94 -27.16
N GLU A 57 -13.77 -8.81 -27.40
CA GLU A 57 -13.14 -7.59 -27.92
C GLU A 57 -12.22 -6.95 -26.86
N ARG A 58 -11.09 -6.41 -27.31
CA ARG A 58 -10.07 -5.78 -26.47
C ARG A 58 -10.03 -4.28 -26.74
N VAL A 59 -10.52 -3.52 -25.82
CA VAL A 59 -10.79 -2.08 -25.97
C VAL A 59 -9.88 -1.25 -25.06
N LEU A 60 -9.19 -0.26 -25.62
CA LEU A 60 -8.46 0.77 -24.88
C LEU A 60 -9.34 2.02 -24.75
N VAL A 61 -9.49 2.52 -23.53
CA VAL A 61 -10.20 3.78 -23.27
C VAL A 61 -9.18 4.87 -22.95
N LEU A 62 -9.13 5.88 -23.81
CA LEU A 62 -8.27 7.05 -23.69
C LEU A 62 -9.05 8.29 -23.29
N GLY A 63 -8.37 9.28 -22.78
CA GLY A 63 -8.95 10.60 -22.50
C GLY A 63 -8.19 11.34 -21.40
N PRO A 64 -8.29 12.68 -21.35
CA PRO A 64 -7.65 13.49 -20.31
C PRO A 64 -8.16 13.15 -18.92
N SER A 65 -7.40 13.54 -17.89
CA SER A 65 -7.82 13.42 -16.51
C SER A 65 -9.12 14.16 -16.27
N GLY A 66 -10.08 13.51 -15.58
CA GLY A 66 -11.42 14.10 -15.34
C GLY A 66 -12.41 13.98 -16.49
N SER A 67 -12.10 13.33 -17.61
CA SER A 67 -13.01 13.15 -18.74
C SER A 67 -14.19 12.22 -18.51
N GLY A 68 -14.19 11.42 -17.42
CA GLY A 68 -15.24 10.47 -17.08
C GLY A 68 -14.87 9.00 -17.23
N LYS A 69 -13.61 8.65 -17.55
CA LYS A 69 -13.14 7.26 -17.71
C LYS A 69 -13.44 6.38 -16.50
N SER A 70 -13.06 6.80 -15.30
CA SER A 70 -13.32 6.02 -14.08
C SER A 70 -14.81 5.95 -13.74
N THR A 71 -15.62 6.94 -14.16
CA THR A 71 -17.08 6.87 -14.07
C THR A 71 -17.63 5.80 -15.01
N LEU A 72 -17.10 5.69 -16.24
CA LEU A 72 -17.46 4.62 -17.17
C LEU A 72 -17.11 3.25 -16.58
N MET A 73 -15.91 3.10 -16.07
CA MET A 73 -15.43 1.86 -15.42
C MET A 73 -16.31 1.48 -14.22
N GLY A 74 -16.64 2.44 -13.36
CA GLY A 74 -17.54 2.25 -12.22
C GLY A 74 -18.95 1.85 -12.64
N GLY A 75 -19.47 2.44 -13.73
CA GLY A 75 -20.74 2.07 -14.32
C GLY A 75 -20.75 0.63 -14.84
N LEU A 76 -19.73 0.26 -15.62
CA LEU A 76 -19.55 -1.10 -16.15
C LEU A 76 -19.36 -2.15 -15.05
N ALA A 77 -18.70 -1.78 -13.97
CA ALA A 77 -18.49 -2.64 -12.80
C ALA A 77 -19.74 -2.79 -11.91
N GLY A 78 -20.84 -2.03 -12.20
CA GLY A 78 -22.04 -2.04 -11.38
C GLY A 78 -21.86 -1.42 -9.99
N LEU A 79 -20.90 -0.51 -9.86
CA LEU A 79 -20.56 0.19 -8.61
C LEU A 79 -21.29 1.53 -8.46
N LEU A 80 -21.97 1.98 -9.51
CA LEU A 80 -22.78 3.19 -9.52
C LEU A 80 -24.26 2.81 -9.49
N GLY A 81 -25.06 3.39 -8.61
CA GLY A 81 -26.50 3.07 -8.61
C GLY A 81 -27.25 3.37 -7.32
N GLY A 82 -26.58 3.78 -6.26
CA GLY A 82 -27.24 4.26 -5.05
C GLY A 82 -27.92 5.61 -5.30
N ALA A 83 -29.18 5.78 -4.83
CA ALA A 83 -29.91 7.04 -4.97
C ALA A 83 -29.18 8.23 -4.32
N GLU A 84 -28.29 7.96 -3.35
CA GLU A 84 -27.44 8.95 -2.68
C GLU A 84 -26.12 9.22 -3.43
N GLU A 85 -25.76 8.38 -4.41
CA GLU A 85 -24.50 8.47 -5.15
C GLU A 85 -24.61 9.31 -6.42
N GLY A 86 -25.80 9.31 -7.06
CA GLY A 86 -26.00 10.05 -8.28
C GLY A 86 -27.24 9.61 -9.06
N GLU A 87 -27.31 10.06 -10.30
CA GLU A 87 -28.43 9.79 -11.21
C GLU A 87 -27.90 9.25 -12.54
N ALA A 88 -28.47 8.14 -12.98
CA ALA A 88 -28.23 7.56 -14.30
C ALA A 88 -29.26 8.04 -15.32
N THR A 89 -28.84 8.21 -16.57
CA THR A 89 -29.69 8.40 -17.75
C THR A 89 -29.41 7.30 -18.77
N GLY A 90 -30.40 6.99 -19.65
CA GLY A 90 -30.22 5.95 -20.66
C GLY A 90 -30.14 4.54 -20.07
N THR A 91 -29.48 3.63 -20.78
CA THR A 91 -29.31 2.24 -20.35
C THR A 91 -27.86 1.77 -20.51
N LEU A 92 -27.38 0.98 -19.53
CA LEU A 92 -26.09 0.28 -19.59
C LEU A 92 -26.33 -1.18 -19.20
N THR A 93 -25.83 -2.12 -20.01
CA THR A 93 -26.01 -3.55 -19.78
C THR A 93 -24.72 -4.34 -20.04
N VAL A 94 -24.53 -5.41 -19.26
CA VAL A 94 -23.50 -6.45 -19.46
C VAL A 94 -24.27 -7.76 -19.65
N ASP A 95 -24.08 -8.43 -20.79
CA ASP A 95 -24.85 -9.62 -21.19
C ASP A 95 -26.37 -9.40 -21.14
N GLY A 96 -26.84 -8.18 -21.40
CA GLY A 96 -28.25 -7.82 -21.41
C GLY A 96 -28.90 -7.53 -20.05
N VAL A 97 -28.15 -7.63 -18.95
CA VAL A 97 -28.59 -7.27 -17.59
C VAL A 97 -27.90 -6.02 -17.07
N ALA A 98 -28.48 -5.36 -16.07
CA ALA A 98 -27.83 -4.21 -15.45
C ALA A 98 -26.50 -4.64 -14.80
N PRO A 99 -25.43 -3.82 -14.87
CA PRO A 99 -24.12 -4.21 -14.33
C PRO A 99 -24.15 -4.58 -12.85
N ALA A 100 -24.98 -3.93 -12.05
CA ALA A 100 -25.15 -4.25 -10.61
C ALA A 100 -25.71 -5.68 -10.37
N ASP A 101 -26.46 -6.22 -11.34
CA ASP A 101 -27.01 -7.58 -11.30
C ASP A 101 -26.06 -8.61 -11.94
N ALA A 102 -25.02 -8.14 -12.66
CA ALA A 102 -24.01 -8.98 -13.32
C ALA A 102 -22.81 -9.29 -12.41
N ARG A 103 -22.96 -9.25 -11.08
CA ARG A 103 -21.88 -9.49 -10.10
C ARG A 103 -21.23 -10.85 -10.34
N GLY A 104 -19.90 -10.87 -10.38
CA GLY A 104 -19.08 -12.05 -10.71
C GLY A 104 -18.86 -12.25 -12.22
N ARG A 105 -19.66 -11.64 -13.11
CA ARG A 105 -19.40 -11.58 -14.56
C ARG A 105 -18.41 -10.49 -14.94
N VAL A 106 -18.24 -9.50 -14.07
CA VAL A 106 -17.34 -8.36 -14.26
C VAL A 106 -16.22 -8.43 -13.20
N GLY A 107 -14.99 -8.41 -13.65
CA GLY A 107 -13.81 -8.27 -12.81
C GLY A 107 -13.22 -6.87 -12.97
N LEU A 108 -12.97 -6.16 -11.87
CA LEU A 108 -12.42 -4.82 -11.88
C LEU A 108 -11.05 -4.79 -11.19
N LEU A 109 -10.04 -4.36 -11.92
CA LEU A 109 -8.71 -4.02 -11.40
C LEU A 109 -8.63 -2.49 -11.30
N MET A 110 -8.38 -1.97 -10.09
CA MET A 110 -8.30 -0.52 -9.84
C MET A 110 -6.85 -0.04 -9.85
N GLN A 111 -6.66 1.26 -9.98
CA GLN A 111 -5.37 1.93 -10.02
C GLN A 111 -4.50 1.73 -8.76
N ASP A 112 -5.12 1.69 -7.56
CA ASP A 112 -4.43 1.64 -6.27
C ASP A 112 -4.26 0.18 -5.78
N PRO A 113 -3.05 -0.42 -5.85
CA PRO A 113 -2.83 -1.81 -5.44
C PRO A 113 -3.09 -2.05 -3.95
N GLU A 114 -2.87 -1.05 -3.09
CA GLU A 114 -3.10 -1.18 -1.65
C GLU A 114 -4.59 -1.29 -1.31
N ALA A 115 -5.42 -0.54 -2.03
CA ALA A 115 -6.87 -0.57 -1.85
C ALA A 115 -7.51 -1.87 -2.35
N GLN A 116 -6.81 -2.64 -3.20
CA GLN A 116 -7.33 -3.87 -3.79
C GLN A 116 -7.15 -5.10 -2.89
N VAL A 117 -6.24 -5.05 -1.94
CA VAL A 117 -6.00 -6.17 -1.02
C VAL A 117 -6.98 -6.09 0.15
N VAL A 118 -7.78 -7.14 0.34
CA VAL A 118 -8.81 -7.22 1.40
C VAL A 118 -8.29 -8.00 2.62
N LEU A 119 -7.64 -9.15 2.39
CA LEU A 119 -7.22 -10.06 3.46
C LEU A 119 -5.70 -10.07 3.65
N ALA A 120 -5.26 -10.52 4.84
CA ALA A 120 -3.86 -10.45 5.26
C ALA A 120 -2.96 -11.51 4.58
N ARG A 121 -3.51 -12.59 4.04
CA ARG A 121 -2.76 -13.68 3.39
C ARG A 121 -3.09 -13.76 1.91
N VAL A 122 -2.09 -14.01 1.08
CA VAL A 122 -2.21 -14.12 -0.38
C VAL A 122 -3.31 -15.10 -0.81
N GLY A 123 -3.27 -16.33 -0.30
CA GLY A 123 -4.27 -17.36 -0.68
C GLY A 123 -5.69 -16.99 -0.26
N ASP A 124 -5.86 -16.41 0.93
CA ASP A 124 -7.17 -16.00 1.44
C ASP A 124 -7.73 -14.82 0.64
N ASP A 125 -6.86 -13.88 0.23
CA ASP A 125 -7.26 -12.73 -0.59
C ASP A 125 -7.76 -13.16 -1.97
N VAL A 126 -7.09 -14.10 -2.63
CA VAL A 126 -7.55 -14.67 -3.91
C VAL A 126 -8.88 -15.46 -3.72
N ALA A 127 -9.01 -16.21 -2.63
CA ALA A 127 -10.21 -17.00 -2.34
C ALA A 127 -11.43 -16.13 -2.05
N PHE A 128 -11.24 -14.90 -1.56
CA PHE A 128 -12.32 -14.01 -1.04
C PHE A 128 -13.48 -13.81 -2.02
N GLY A 129 -13.17 -13.53 -3.30
CA GLY A 129 -14.20 -13.34 -4.33
C GLY A 129 -15.00 -14.62 -4.61
N MET A 130 -14.32 -15.75 -4.71
CA MET A 130 -14.95 -17.06 -4.93
C MET A 130 -15.88 -17.46 -3.79
N GLU A 131 -15.46 -17.22 -2.55
CA GLU A 131 -16.28 -17.47 -1.36
C GLU A 131 -17.56 -16.63 -1.37
N ASN A 132 -17.49 -15.35 -1.75
CA ASN A 132 -18.65 -14.47 -1.85
C ASN A 132 -19.63 -14.92 -2.94
N LEU A 133 -19.11 -15.48 -4.04
CA LEU A 133 -19.90 -16.02 -5.15
C LEU A 133 -20.44 -17.43 -4.87
N GLY A 134 -20.15 -18.02 -3.70
CA GLY A 134 -20.64 -19.32 -3.29
C GLY A 134 -20.01 -20.50 -4.04
N ILE A 135 -18.81 -20.34 -4.58
CA ILE A 135 -18.09 -21.41 -5.29
C ILE A 135 -17.82 -22.56 -4.29
N PRO A 136 -18.02 -23.82 -4.66
CA PRO A 136 -17.76 -24.96 -3.80
C PRO A 136 -16.33 -24.98 -3.31
N ARG A 137 -16.14 -25.30 -2.03
CA ARG A 137 -14.84 -25.26 -1.36
C ARG A 137 -13.76 -26.08 -2.06
N GLU A 138 -14.15 -27.23 -2.60
CA GLU A 138 -13.25 -28.17 -3.28
C GLU A 138 -12.61 -27.53 -4.53
N ALA A 139 -13.32 -26.58 -5.16
CA ALA A 139 -12.85 -25.87 -6.34
C ALA A 139 -12.02 -24.62 -6.02
N ILE A 140 -12.08 -24.08 -4.78
CA ILE A 140 -11.44 -22.80 -4.45
C ILE A 140 -9.90 -22.90 -4.51
N TRP A 141 -9.29 -23.84 -3.76
CA TRP A 141 -7.84 -23.91 -3.64
C TRP A 141 -7.13 -24.24 -4.97
N PRO A 142 -7.60 -25.21 -5.77
CA PRO A 142 -7.02 -25.44 -7.11
C PRO A 142 -7.05 -24.17 -7.97
N ARG A 143 -8.16 -23.42 -7.95
CA ARG A 143 -8.28 -22.15 -8.70
C ARG A 143 -7.37 -21.06 -8.16
N VAL A 144 -7.16 -20.98 -6.84
CA VAL A 144 -6.22 -20.04 -6.23
C VAL A 144 -4.80 -20.29 -6.76
N GLU A 145 -4.33 -21.54 -6.71
CA GLU A 145 -3.00 -21.92 -7.17
C GLU A 145 -2.83 -21.68 -8.68
N GLU A 146 -3.82 -22.06 -9.47
CA GLU A 146 -3.83 -21.85 -10.91
C GLU A 146 -3.81 -20.36 -11.27
N SER A 147 -4.62 -19.54 -10.58
CA SER A 147 -4.68 -18.11 -10.84
C SER A 147 -3.38 -17.40 -10.46
N LEU A 148 -2.75 -17.75 -9.33
CA LEU A 148 -1.46 -17.22 -8.92
C LEU A 148 -0.36 -17.60 -9.90
N SER A 149 -0.35 -18.85 -10.38
CA SER A 149 0.60 -19.32 -11.41
C SER A 149 0.40 -18.59 -12.73
N ALA A 150 -0.85 -18.34 -13.14
CA ALA A 150 -1.19 -17.67 -14.39
C ALA A 150 -0.67 -16.23 -14.46
N VAL A 151 -0.64 -15.54 -13.33
CA VAL A 151 -0.11 -14.16 -13.24
C VAL A 151 1.37 -14.12 -12.85
N GLY A 152 2.06 -15.26 -12.79
CA GLY A 152 3.48 -15.35 -12.44
C GLY A 152 3.78 -14.92 -10.99
N LEU A 153 2.82 -15.05 -10.05
CA LEU A 153 3.04 -14.72 -8.65
C LEU A 153 3.35 -15.97 -7.82
N HIS A 154 4.64 -16.30 -7.72
CA HIS A 154 5.13 -17.48 -7.02
C HIS A 154 5.52 -17.18 -5.57
N VAL A 155 4.54 -17.07 -4.70
CA VAL A 155 4.70 -16.87 -3.26
C VAL A 155 3.87 -17.89 -2.48
N PRO A 156 4.25 -18.27 -1.25
CA PRO A 156 3.45 -19.17 -0.43
C PRO A 156 2.04 -18.61 -0.17
N LEU A 157 1.02 -19.46 -0.16
CA LEU A 157 -0.38 -19.04 0.08
C LEU A 157 -0.58 -18.31 1.44
N HIS A 158 0.26 -18.61 2.43
CA HIS A 158 0.23 -17.97 3.74
C HIS A 158 1.10 -16.71 3.84
N HIS A 159 1.76 -16.31 2.75
CA HIS A 159 2.57 -15.09 2.71
C HIS A 159 1.74 -13.87 3.02
N SER A 160 2.31 -12.92 3.78
CA SER A 160 1.63 -11.68 4.15
C SER A 160 1.46 -10.75 2.96
N THR A 161 0.24 -10.28 2.73
CA THR A 161 -0.04 -9.33 1.66
C THR A 161 0.61 -7.96 1.88
N THR A 162 0.98 -7.63 3.13
CA THR A 162 1.68 -6.38 3.46
C THR A 162 3.15 -6.39 3.05
N GLU A 163 3.75 -7.57 2.86
CA GLU A 163 5.15 -7.75 2.47
C GLU A 163 5.35 -7.76 0.94
N LEU A 164 4.25 -7.75 0.17
CA LEU A 164 4.30 -7.72 -1.29
C LEU A 164 4.67 -6.34 -1.82
N SER A 165 5.47 -6.29 -2.89
CA SER A 165 5.72 -5.06 -3.65
C SER A 165 4.46 -4.58 -4.39
N GLY A 166 4.45 -3.34 -4.89
CA GLY A 166 3.34 -2.79 -5.66
C GLY A 166 2.97 -3.66 -6.87
N GLY A 167 3.94 -4.09 -7.68
CA GLY A 167 3.71 -4.98 -8.82
C GLY A 167 3.20 -6.37 -8.41
N GLN A 168 3.69 -6.91 -7.28
CA GLN A 168 3.17 -8.17 -6.76
C GLN A 168 1.72 -8.04 -6.25
N LYS A 169 1.35 -6.90 -5.62
CA LYS A 169 -0.03 -6.62 -5.22
C LYS A 169 -0.95 -6.47 -6.42
N GLN A 170 -0.48 -5.85 -7.50
CA GLN A 170 -1.24 -5.74 -8.74
C GLN A 170 -1.50 -7.12 -9.38
N ARG A 171 -0.48 -7.97 -9.42
CA ARG A 171 -0.63 -9.37 -9.87
C ARG A 171 -1.53 -10.20 -8.93
N LEU A 172 -1.46 -9.97 -7.63
CA LEU A 172 -2.38 -10.59 -6.66
C LEU A 172 -3.83 -10.19 -6.94
N ALA A 173 -4.09 -8.91 -7.20
CA ALA A 173 -5.42 -8.42 -7.55
C ALA A 173 -5.92 -9.04 -8.86
N LEU A 174 -5.05 -9.14 -9.87
CA LEU A 174 -5.37 -9.81 -11.13
C LEU A 174 -5.67 -11.30 -10.92
N ALA A 175 -4.89 -12.01 -10.09
CA ALA A 175 -5.17 -13.41 -9.72
C ALA A 175 -6.52 -13.55 -9.03
N SER A 176 -6.86 -12.62 -8.13
CA SER A 176 -8.14 -12.63 -7.42
C SER A 176 -9.34 -12.46 -8.37
N ILE A 177 -9.18 -11.62 -9.40
CA ILE A 177 -10.19 -11.42 -10.44
C ILE A 177 -10.29 -12.66 -11.33
N LEU A 178 -9.15 -13.19 -11.78
CA LEU A 178 -9.10 -14.39 -12.62
C LEU A 178 -9.76 -15.60 -11.95
N ALA A 179 -9.53 -15.78 -10.66
CA ALA A 179 -10.10 -16.89 -9.89
C ALA A 179 -11.65 -16.86 -9.87
N MET A 180 -12.26 -15.68 -10.00
CA MET A 180 -13.72 -15.54 -10.11
C MET A 180 -14.25 -15.94 -11.48
N GLY A 181 -13.41 -15.95 -12.54
CA GLY A 181 -13.80 -16.30 -13.91
C GLY A 181 -14.72 -15.28 -14.57
N PRO A 182 -14.36 -13.99 -14.64
CA PRO A 182 -15.22 -12.96 -15.22
C PRO A 182 -15.31 -13.08 -16.76
N GLY A 183 -16.43 -12.70 -17.34
CA GLY A 183 -16.59 -12.55 -18.78
C GLY A 183 -16.16 -11.17 -19.30
N LEU A 184 -16.13 -10.17 -18.42
CA LEU A 184 -15.65 -8.80 -18.68
C LEU A 184 -14.53 -8.45 -17.70
N LEU A 185 -13.36 -8.12 -18.24
CA LEU A 185 -12.19 -7.66 -17.48
C LEU A 185 -12.05 -6.15 -17.65
N LEU A 186 -12.21 -5.41 -16.57
CA LEU A 186 -12.03 -3.97 -16.48
C LEU A 186 -10.72 -3.66 -15.79
N LEU A 187 -9.82 -2.92 -16.45
CA LEU A 187 -8.49 -2.56 -15.95
C LEU A 187 -8.36 -1.03 -15.90
N ASP A 188 -8.34 -0.46 -14.71
CA ASP A 188 -8.20 1.00 -14.52
C ASP A 188 -6.74 1.31 -14.14
N GLU A 189 -5.96 1.78 -15.13
CA GLU A 189 -4.53 2.08 -15.03
C GLU A 189 -3.71 0.94 -14.38
N PRO A 190 -3.74 -0.27 -14.93
CA PRO A 190 -3.15 -1.47 -14.31
C PRO A 190 -1.63 -1.42 -14.19
N THR A 191 -0.96 -0.54 -14.96
CA THR A 191 0.49 -0.37 -14.94
C THR A 191 0.95 0.88 -14.20
N ALA A 192 0.02 1.65 -13.67
CA ALA A 192 0.35 2.77 -12.79
C ALA A 192 1.14 2.29 -11.57
N ASN A 193 2.08 3.08 -11.10
CA ASN A 193 2.91 2.80 -9.93
C ASN A 193 3.94 1.65 -10.07
N LEU A 194 4.27 1.24 -11.30
CA LEU A 194 5.21 0.15 -11.57
C LEU A 194 6.47 0.66 -12.28
N ASP A 195 7.59 0.02 -11.99
CA ASP A 195 8.82 0.17 -12.77
C ASP A 195 8.67 -0.52 -14.14
N PRO A 196 9.56 -0.26 -15.11
CA PRO A 196 9.46 -0.83 -16.45
C PRO A 196 9.37 -2.36 -16.46
N SER A 197 10.06 -3.05 -15.55
CA SER A 197 9.98 -4.50 -15.41
C SER A 197 8.61 -4.95 -14.91
N GLY A 198 8.08 -4.26 -13.90
CA GLY A 198 6.73 -4.50 -13.38
C GLY A 198 5.62 -4.24 -14.41
N VAL A 199 5.78 -3.22 -15.25
CA VAL A 199 4.87 -2.95 -16.37
C VAL A 199 4.85 -4.13 -17.33
N ALA A 200 6.03 -4.62 -17.75
CA ALA A 200 6.14 -5.79 -18.66
C ALA A 200 5.53 -7.06 -18.05
N GLU A 201 5.77 -7.30 -16.75
CA GLU A 201 5.22 -8.46 -16.03
C GLU A 201 3.69 -8.41 -15.93
N VAL A 202 3.11 -7.26 -15.58
CA VAL A 202 1.64 -7.10 -15.48
C VAL A 202 0.99 -7.19 -16.86
N ARG A 203 1.60 -6.56 -17.89
CA ARG A 203 1.10 -6.67 -19.25
C ARG A 203 1.08 -8.12 -19.73
N ALA A 204 2.18 -8.86 -19.54
CA ALA A 204 2.27 -10.28 -19.93
C ALA A 204 1.24 -11.14 -19.15
N ALA A 205 1.01 -10.84 -17.86
CA ALA A 205 0.01 -11.51 -17.06
C ALA A 205 -1.42 -11.26 -17.60
N VAL A 206 -1.75 -10.03 -17.97
CA VAL A 206 -3.05 -9.68 -18.58
C VAL A 206 -3.22 -10.37 -19.91
N GLU A 207 -2.20 -10.35 -20.79
CA GLU A 207 -2.19 -11.03 -22.08
C GLU A 207 -2.51 -12.53 -21.91
N ALA A 208 -1.78 -13.22 -21.04
CA ALA A 208 -2.00 -14.63 -20.74
C ALA A 208 -3.41 -14.92 -20.20
N VAL A 209 -3.96 -14.02 -19.37
CA VAL A 209 -5.32 -14.13 -18.84
C VAL A 209 -6.36 -14.02 -19.95
N VAL A 210 -6.26 -12.97 -20.78
CA VAL A 210 -7.23 -12.70 -21.86
C VAL A 210 -7.19 -13.79 -22.92
N GLU A 211 -6.00 -14.25 -23.34
CA GLU A 211 -5.86 -15.34 -24.30
C GLU A 211 -6.46 -16.65 -23.79
N ARG A 212 -6.27 -16.96 -22.52
CA ARG A 212 -6.77 -18.19 -21.93
C ARG A 212 -8.26 -18.19 -21.68
N THR A 213 -8.84 -17.03 -21.25
CA THR A 213 -10.23 -16.95 -20.86
C THR A 213 -11.15 -16.52 -21.98
N GLY A 214 -10.64 -15.88 -23.03
CA GLY A 214 -11.46 -15.23 -24.05
C GLY A 214 -12.33 -14.09 -23.52
N ALA A 215 -12.04 -13.56 -22.34
CA ALA A 215 -12.80 -12.48 -21.73
C ALA A 215 -12.72 -11.19 -22.55
N THR A 216 -13.83 -10.45 -22.61
CA THR A 216 -13.84 -9.08 -23.12
C THR A 216 -12.99 -8.21 -22.22
N MET A 217 -12.12 -7.39 -22.77
CA MET A 217 -11.22 -6.52 -22.01
C MET A 217 -11.47 -5.05 -22.29
N VAL A 218 -11.61 -4.26 -21.25
CA VAL A 218 -11.63 -2.79 -21.31
C VAL A 218 -10.52 -2.26 -20.41
N VAL A 219 -9.50 -1.64 -20.99
CA VAL A 219 -8.38 -1.06 -20.25
C VAL A 219 -8.39 0.46 -20.39
N VAL A 220 -8.29 1.16 -19.26
CA VAL A 220 -8.04 2.61 -19.20
C VAL A 220 -6.55 2.80 -18.95
N GLU A 221 -5.89 3.56 -19.80
CA GLU A 221 -4.48 3.86 -19.64
C GLU A 221 -4.11 5.22 -20.26
N HIS A 222 -3.01 5.78 -19.81
CA HIS A 222 -2.46 7.01 -20.39
C HIS A 222 -1.35 6.70 -21.41
N ARG A 223 -0.71 5.56 -21.32
CA ARG A 223 0.40 5.12 -22.18
C ARG A 223 -0.08 4.13 -23.22
N VAL A 224 -0.36 4.62 -24.41
CA VAL A 224 -0.87 3.80 -25.53
C VAL A 224 0.16 2.76 -25.98
N ASP A 225 1.46 3.09 -25.94
CA ASP A 225 2.59 2.22 -26.36
C ASP A 225 2.60 0.87 -25.63
N VAL A 226 2.25 0.85 -24.35
CA VAL A 226 2.23 -0.38 -23.54
C VAL A 226 1.18 -1.37 -24.02
N TRP A 227 0.02 -0.88 -24.47
CA TRP A 227 -1.17 -1.70 -24.77
C TRP A 227 -1.47 -1.87 -26.26
N ALA A 228 -0.81 -1.07 -27.12
CA ALA A 228 -1.10 -1.01 -28.55
C ALA A 228 -1.07 -2.36 -29.26
N SER A 229 -0.23 -3.30 -28.85
CA SER A 229 -0.15 -4.64 -29.43
C SER A 229 -1.21 -5.63 -28.93
N LEU A 230 -1.91 -5.29 -27.83
CA LEU A 230 -2.89 -6.16 -27.20
C LEU A 230 -4.34 -5.74 -27.48
N VAL A 231 -4.57 -4.50 -27.92
CA VAL A 231 -5.92 -3.94 -28.12
C VAL A 231 -6.27 -3.84 -29.60
N ASP A 232 -7.56 -4.06 -29.90
CA ASP A 232 -8.09 -4.02 -31.27
C ASP A 232 -8.74 -2.67 -31.58
N ARG A 233 -9.34 -2.03 -30.57
CA ARG A 233 -10.17 -0.84 -30.67
C ARG A 233 -9.84 0.19 -29.59
N VAL A 234 -9.96 1.45 -29.92
CA VAL A 234 -9.80 2.55 -28.97
C VAL A 234 -11.08 3.38 -28.89
N ILE A 235 -11.43 3.76 -27.66
CA ILE A 235 -12.53 4.68 -27.37
C ILE A 235 -11.92 5.91 -26.69
N VAL A 236 -12.14 7.10 -27.24
CA VAL A 236 -11.68 8.36 -26.67
C VAL A 236 -12.82 9.02 -25.94
N VAL A 237 -12.66 9.23 -24.63
CA VAL A 237 -13.61 9.96 -23.79
C VAL A 237 -13.11 11.39 -23.56
N ALA A 238 -13.87 12.37 -23.99
CA ALA A 238 -13.57 13.78 -23.77
C ALA A 238 -14.85 14.55 -23.42
N ASP A 239 -14.74 15.51 -22.52
CA ASP A 239 -15.85 16.36 -22.08
C ASP A 239 -17.11 15.59 -21.68
N GLY A 240 -16.95 14.41 -21.06
CA GLY A 240 -18.05 13.56 -20.63
C GLY A 240 -18.78 12.83 -21.78
N ARG A 241 -18.18 12.70 -22.95
CA ARG A 241 -18.75 12.03 -24.14
C ARG A 241 -17.71 11.15 -24.85
N ILE A 242 -18.18 10.24 -25.70
CA ILE A 242 -17.30 9.55 -26.65
C ILE A 242 -16.96 10.53 -27.77
N ALA A 243 -15.69 10.89 -27.88
CA ALA A 243 -15.17 11.79 -28.91
C ALA A 243 -14.71 11.04 -30.17
N ALA A 244 -14.18 9.81 -29.99
CA ALA A 244 -13.80 8.91 -31.07
C ALA A 244 -13.99 7.47 -30.65
N ASP A 245 -14.24 6.60 -31.62
CA ASP A 245 -14.44 5.17 -31.44
C ASP A 245 -14.09 4.43 -32.74
N GLY A 246 -13.13 3.52 -32.70
CA GLY A 246 -12.70 2.78 -33.87
C GLY A 246 -11.41 1.98 -33.69
N PRO A 247 -10.90 1.36 -34.76
CA PRO A 247 -9.60 0.68 -34.74
C PRO A 247 -8.49 1.62 -34.28
N LEU A 248 -7.58 1.10 -33.42
CA LEU A 248 -6.52 1.92 -32.81
C LEU A 248 -5.73 2.75 -33.85
N ARG A 249 -5.30 2.14 -34.95
CA ARG A 249 -4.49 2.83 -35.98
C ARG A 249 -5.26 3.96 -36.64
N GLU A 250 -6.51 3.73 -37.03
CA GLU A 250 -7.35 4.75 -37.69
C GLU A 250 -7.58 5.96 -36.80
N VAL A 251 -7.87 5.76 -35.50
CA VAL A 251 -8.09 6.85 -34.56
C VAL A 251 -6.79 7.63 -34.31
N LEU A 252 -5.64 6.94 -34.19
CA LEU A 252 -4.34 7.59 -34.03
C LEU A 252 -3.96 8.42 -35.27
N ASP A 253 -4.17 7.88 -36.47
CA ASP A 253 -3.87 8.57 -37.75
C ASP A 253 -4.76 9.81 -37.95
N GLN A 254 -6.05 9.73 -37.56
CA GLN A 254 -7.00 10.81 -37.76
C GLN A 254 -6.97 11.88 -36.66
N GLN A 255 -6.68 11.51 -35.43
CA GLN A 255 -6.84 12.37 -34.25
C GLN A 255 -5.59 12.47 -33.37
N GLY A 256 -4.46 11.91 -33.81
CA GLY A 256 -3.24 11.87 -33.02
C GLY A 256 -2.82 13.25 -32.48
N ASP A 257 -2.83 14.29 -33.31
CA ASP A 257 -2.44 15.64 -32.88
C ASP A 257 -3.43 16.21 -31.84
N ALA A 258 -4.72 16.04 -32.04
CA ALA A 258 -5.74 16.47 -31.08
C ALA A 258 -5.65 15.69 -29.75
N LEU A 259 -5.22 14.42 -29.79
CA LEU A 259 -4.99 13.61 -28.60
C LEU A 259 -3.73 14.09 -27.84
N ARG A 260 -2.65 14.46 -28.56
CA ARG A 260 -1.45 15.07 -27.94
C ARG A 260 -1.76 16.41 -27.28
N GLU A 261 -2.51 17.28 -27.96
CA GLU A 261 -2.95 18.57 -27.40
C GLU A 261 -3.77 18.39 -26.13
N ARG A 262 -4.53 17.30 -26.03
CA ARG A 262 -5.30 16.92 -24.83
C ARG A 262 -4.48 16.21 -23.75
N GLY A 263 -3.16 16.10 -23.94
CA GLY A 263 -2.23 15.57 -22.94
C GLY A 263 -2.07 14.05 -22.94
N MET A 264 -2.40 13.34 -24.03
CA MET A 264 -2.22 11.89 -24.10
C MET A 264 -0.83 11.52 -24.63
N TRP A 265 -0.29 10.42 -24.11
CA TRP A 265 0.95 9.80 -24.57
C TRP A 265 0.66 8.89 -25.77
N LEU A 266 1.27 9.17 -26.89
CA LEU A 266 1.09 8.37 -28.10
C LEU A 266 2.40 7.63 -28.46
N PRO A 267 2.30 6.51 -29.19
CA PRO A 267 3.48 5.81 -29.69
C PRO A 267 4.35 6.76 -30.53
N GLY A 268 5.66 6.76 -30.24
CA GLY A 268 6.62 7.62 -30.93
C GLY A 268 6.73 9.05 -30.40
N ASP A 269 6.02 9.42 -29.33
CA ASP A 269 6.20 10.73 -28.70
C ASP A 269 7.58 10.83 -28.05
N ASP A 270 8.40 11.77 -28.49
CA ASP A 270 9.66 12.14 -27.87
C ASP A 270 9.53 13.49 -27.16
N VAL A 271 8.97 13.46 -25.96
CA VAL A 271 8.78 14.67 -25.14
C VAL A 271 10.10 15.25 -24.61
N ALA A 272 11.15 14.41 -24.51
CA ALA A 272 12.47 14.90 -24.15
C ALA A 272 13.04 15.80 -25.24
N ALA A 273 12.82 15.46 -26.52
CA ALA A 273 13.19 16.31 -27.64
C ALA A 273 12.40 17.64 -27.68
N GLU A 274 11.13 17.64 -27.27
CA GLU A 274 10.31 18.87 -27.22
C GLU A 274 10.78 19.87 -26.14
N VAL A 275 11.26 19.36 -25.03
CA VAL A 275 11.79 20.19 -23.93
C VAL A 275 13.25 20.54 -24.19
N GLY A 276 13.95 19.77 -25.03
CA GLY A 276 15.38 19.83 -25.27
C GLY A 276 16.20 19.04 -24.25
N PRO A 277 17.51 18.87 -24.45
CA PRO A 277 18.39 18.15 -23.55
C PRO A 277 18.45 18.81 -22.18
N ALA A 278 18.94 18.06 -21.17
CA ALA A 278 19.19 18.60 -19.83
C ALA A 278 20.05 19.89 -19.95
N PRO A 279 19.76 20.95 -19.17
CA PRO A 279 20.55 22.17 -19.21
C PRO A 279 22.03 21.86 -18.95
N GLU A 280 22.96 22.50 -19.69
CA GLU A 280 24.39 22.36 -19.38
C GLU A 280 24.67 22.97 -18.00
N VAL A 281 25.58 22.32 -17.25
CA VAL A 281 26.01 22.85 -15.95
C VAL A 281 26.65 24.21 -16.19
N ALA A 282 26.00 25.28 -15.77
CA ALA A 282 26.57 26.61 -15.89
C ALA A 282 27.87 26.67 -15.08
N PRO A 283 28.98 27.11 -15.65
CA PRO A 283 30.19 27.34 -14.86
C PRO A 283 29.86 28.39 -13.79
N ALA A 284 30.15 28.09 -12.52
CA ALA A 284 29.92 29.02 -11.43
C ALA A 284 30.57 30.38 -11.79
N SER A 285 29.72 31.41 -11.96
CA SER A 285 30.14 32.78 -12.24
C SER A 285 30.76 33.33 -10.97
N SER A 286 32.09 33.14 -10.83
CA SER A 286 32.90 33.85 -9.87
C SER A 286 33.39 35.13 -10.53
N GLU A 287 32.61 36.18 -10.51
CA GLU A 287 33.19 37.53 -10.64
C GLU A 287 34.04 37.78 -9.37
N GLY A 288 35.35 37.58 -9.47
CA GLY A 288 36.28 38.06 -8.47
C GLY A 288 37.22 37.07 -7.74
N ALA A 289 37.54 35.90 -8.33
CA ALA A 289 38.63 35.08 -7.79
C ALA A 289 39.73 34.90 -8.84
N GLU A 290 40.95 35.34 -8.50
CA GLU A 290 42.17 35.17 -9.28
C GLU A 290 42.43 33.68 -9.58
N GLU A 291 42.87 33.43 -10.81
CA GLU A 291 43.18 32.11 -11.38
C GLU A 291 44.26 31.37 -10.57
N GLU A 292 43.85 30.40 -9.76
CA GLU A 292 44.72 29.26 -9.44
C GLU A 292 44.33 28.10 -10.36
N GLU A 293 45.21 27.83 -11.30
CA GLU A 293 45.18 26.72 -12.25
C GLU A 293 45.29 25.40 -11.51
N GLY A 294 44.15 24.68 -11.23
CA GLY A 294 44.31 23.34 -10.71
C GLY A 294 43.11 22.68 -10.02
N ALA A 295 41.85 23.06 -10.15
CA ALA A 295 40.71 22.17 -9.90
C ALA A 295 39.39 22.90 -10.23
N ARG A 296 38.82 22.65 -11.41
CA ARG A 296 37.41 22.95 -11.70
C ARG A 296 36.53 21.94 -10.93
N GLY A 297 36.36 22.12 -9.62
CA GLY A 297 35.46 21.33 -8.79
C GLY A 297 34.20 22.12 -8.50
N ALA A 298 33.04 21.66 -8.98
CA ALA A 298 31.76 22.17 -8.53
C ALA A 298 31.69 22.02 -6.99
N THR A 299 31.16 23.03 -6.30
CA THR A 299 31.13 23.05 -4.83
C THR A 299 30.06 22.03 -4.36
N PRO A 300 30.38 21.04 -3.53
CA PRO A 300 29.42 20.07 -3.05
C PRO A 300 28.37 20.74 -2.16
N ILE A 301 27.08 20.40 -2.36
CA ILE A 301 25.97 20.77 -1.46
C ILE A 301 25.71 19.69 -0.42
N ALA A 302 25.93 18.42 -0.77
CA ALA A 302 25.78 17.31 0.15
C ALA A 302 26.84 16.24 -0.08
N ARG A 303 27.33 15.66 1.02
CA ARG A 303 28.25 14.53 1.03
C ARG A 303 27.68 13.41 1.89
N VAL A 304 27.63 12.23 1.33
CA VAL A 304 27.18 11.00 1.96
C VAL A 304 28.38 10.07 2.05
N THR A 305 28.69 9.56 3.26
CA THR A 305 29.86 8.71 3.48
C THR A 305 29.48 7.47 4.27
N ASP A 306 29.80 6.29 3.71
CA ASP A 306 29.52 4.94 4.26
C ASP A 306 28.10 4.81 4.83
N LEU A 307 27.13 5.40 4.15
CA LEU A 307 25.77 5.51 4.66
C LEU A 307 25.03 4.17 4.62
N SER A 308 24.42 3.81 5.76
CA SER A 308 23.47 2.70 5.88
C SER A 308 22.06 3.25 6.14
N ILE A 309 21.10 2.80 5.33
CA ILE A 309 19.72 3.26 5.36
C ILE A 309 18.74 2.12 5.66
N GLY A 310 17.67 2.42 6.37
CA GLY A 310 16.63 1.43 6.71
C GLY A 310 15.72 1.92 7.83
N TYR A 311 14.80 1.05 8.23
CA TYR A 311 13.84 1.28 9.31
C TYR A 311 14.14 0.45 10.55
N ASP A 312 15.02 -0.53 10.42
CA ASP A 312 15.45 -1.43 11.50
C ASP A 312 16.98 -1.53 11.49
N GLN A 313 17.60 -1.33 12.65
CA GLN A 313 19.06 -1.40 12.80
C GLN A 313 19.62 -2.78 12.48
N ASP A 314 18.86 -3.83 12.80
CA ASP A 314 19.26 -5.21 12.56
C ASP A 314 19.07 -5.65 11.08
N ALA A 315 18.34 -4.85 10.27
CA ALA A 315 18.01 -5.15 8.88
C ALA A 315 18.06 -3.89 8.00
N PRO A 316 19.25 -3.35 7.70
CA PRO A 316 19.39 -2.22 6.81
C PRO A 316 18.91 -2.57 5.38
N VAL A 317 18.24 -1.64 4.72
CA VAL A 317 17.83 -1.79 3.31
C VAL A 317 19.05 -1.77 2.41
N ARG A 318 20.02 -0.90 2.71
CA ARG A 318 21.28 -0.77 1.98
C ARG A 318 22.35 -0.17 2.90
N SER A 319 23.61 -0.55 2.66
CA SER A 319 24.77 -0.09 3.44
C SER A 319 25.94 0.24 2.53
N GLY A 320 26.86 1.12 3.00
CA GLY A 320 28.08 1.50 2.28
C GLY A 320 27.77 2.37 1.07
N ILE A 321 26.87 3.35 1.20
CA ILE A 321 26.57 4.32 0.14
C ILE A 321 27.51 5.50 0.29
N ASP A 322 28.31 5.75 -0.76
CA ASP A 322 29.15 6.94 -0.88
C ASP A 322 28.67 7.77 -2.08
N LEU A 323 28.34 9.05 -1.86
CA LEU A 323 27.82 9.94 -2.91
C LEU A 323 28.11 11.40 -2.57
N THR A 324 28.55 12.17 -3.56
CA THR A 324 28.67 13.63 -3.48
C THR A 324 27.71 14.26 -4.46
N LEU A 325 26.92 15.23 -3.99
CA LEU A 325 25.97 16.00 -4.80
C LEU A 325 26.52 17.40 -5.00
N GLU A 326 26.52 17.85 -6.24
CA GLU A 326 27.07 19.15 -6.63
C GLU A 326 25.99 20.22 -6.64
N ARG A 327 26.33 21.42 -6.19
CA ARG A 327 25.41 22.57 -6.12
C ARG A 327 24.98 23.02 -7.51
N GLY A 328 23.68 23.31 -7.70
CA GLY A 328 23.10 23.75 -8.96
C GLY A 328 23.02 22.68 -10.04
N VAL A 329 23.26 21.40 -9.68
CA VAL A 329 23.18 20.25 -10.59
C VAL A 329 21.92 19.47 -10.35
N SER A 330 21.30 19.00 -11.45
CA SER A 330 20.17 18.04 -11.40
C SER A 330 20.70 16.60 -11.46
N THR A 331 20.63 15.90 -10.34
CA THR A 331 21.04 14.50 -10.21
C THR A 331 19.81 13.58 -10.23
N CYS A 332 19.75 12.67 -11.19
CA CYS A 332 18.73 11.62 -11.25
C CYS A 332 19.22 10.32 -10.59
N ILE A 333 18.51 9.85 -9.57
CA ILE A 333 18.79 8.59 -8.89
C ILE A 333 17.87 7.51 -9.45
N VAL A 334 18.46 6.53 -10.13
CA VAL A 334 17.76 5.39 -10.75
C VAL A 334 18.05 4.09 -9.99
N GLY A 335 17.41 3.00 -10.38
CA GLY A 335 17.61 1.66 -9.82
C GLY A 335 16.31 0.89 -9.65
N ALA A 336 16.35 -0.43 -9.50
CA ALA A 336 15.19 -1.31 -9.40
C ALA A 336 14.26 -0.96 -8.20
N ASN A 337 12.99 -1.42 -8.25
CA ASN A 337 12.09 -1.31 -7.11
C ASN A 337 12.65 -2.09 -5.91
N GLY A 338 12.54 -1.50 -4.70
CA GLY A 338 13.13 -2.06 -3.49
C GLY A 338 14.66 -1.86 -3.36
N ALA A 339 15.30 -1.09 -4.25
CA ALA A 339 16.72 -0.72 -4.11
C ALA A 339 16.98 0.26 -2.94
N GLY A 340 15.94 0.81 -2.33
CA GLY A 340 16.06 1.75 -1.22
C GLY A 340 16.03 3.22 -1.62
N LYS A 341 15.63 3.56 -2.84
CA LYS A 341 15.64 4.94 -3.37
C LYS A 341 14.86 5.93 -2.52
N SER A 342 13.59 5.64 -2.22
CA SER A 342 12.76 6.50 -1.35
C SER A 342 13.29 6.56 0.08
N THR A 343 13.87 5.46 0.60
CA THR A 343 14.53 5.44 1.91
C THR A 343 15.76 6.35 1.91
N PHE A 344 16.56 6.32 0.84
CA PHE A 344 17.69 7.21 0.64
C PHE A 344 17.22 8.68 0.58
N ALA A 345 16.19 8.99 -0.21
CA ALA A 345 15.64 10.34 -0.29
C ALA A 345 15.17 10.87 1.07
N LEU A 346 14.46 10.04 1.85
CA LEU A 346 14.02 10.41 3.21
C LEU A 346 15.20 10.65 4.15
N THR A 347 16.27 9.84 4.04
CA THR A 347 17.46 10.01 4.87
C THR A 347 18.24 11.26 4.46
N LEU A 348 18.43 11.50 3.16
CA LEU A 348 19.06 12.72 2.64
C LEU A 348 18.27 13.97 3.04
N ALA A 349 16.94 13.92 3.01
CA ALA A 349 16.07 15.02 3.45
C ALA A 349 16.03 15.23 4.98
N GLY A 350 16.74 14.44 5.77
CA GLY A 350 16.73 14.50 7.24
C GLY A 350 15.41 14.03 7.87
N LEU A 351 14.55 13.32 7.11
CA LEU A 351 13.24 12.84 7.56
C LEU A 351 13.29 11.41 8.11
N LEU A 352 14.40 10.71 7.91
CA LEU A 352 14.69 9.40 8.46
C LEU A 352 16.15 9.42 8.97
N PRO A 353 16.43 8.94 10.20
CA PRO A 353 17.80 8.90 10.70
C PRO A 353 18.64 7.90 9.89
N PRO A 354 19.94 8.19 9.66
CA PRO A 354 20.88 7.20 9.17
C PRO A 354 21.03 6.05 10.19
N LEU A 355 21.17 4.81 9.72
CA LEU A 355 21.46 3.68 10.59
C LEU A 355 22.95 3.60 10.93
N ALA A 356 23.81 3.97 9.98
CA ALA A 356 25.26 4.14 10.14
C ALA A 356 25.78 5.08 9.04
N GLY A 357 27.00 5.56 9.18
CA GLY A 357 27.61 6.54 8.27
C GLY A 357 27.10 7.95 8.53
N THR A 358 27.36 8.86 7.59
CA THR A 358 27.03 10.28 7.73
C THR A 358 26.40 10.87 6.48
N VAL A 359 25.47 11.80 6.69
CA VAL A 359 24.94 12.71 5.67
C VAL A 359 25.30 14.12 6.11
N GLU A 360 26.08 14.80 5.33
CA GLU A 360 26.53 16.17 5.61
C GLU A 360 26.05 17.09 4.50
N VAL A 361 25.26 18.09 4.84
CA VAL A 361 24.76 19.12 3.91
C VAL A 361 25.35 20.46 4.30
N GLU A 362 25.81 21.22 3.31
CA GLU A 362 26.35 22.57 3.48
C GLU A 362 25.56 23.55 2.61
N THR A 363 24.90 24.52 3.24
CA THR A 363 24.06 25.52 2.60
C THR A 363 24.81 26.85 2.42
N SER A 364 24.28 27.73 1.56
CA SER A 364 24.92 29.01 1.22
C SER A 364 25.05 29.98 2.41
N ASP A 365 24.20 29.82 3.44
CA ASP A 365 24.26 30.60 4.69
C ASP A 365 25.36 30.12 5.67
N GLY A 366 26.19 29.14 5.27
CA GLY A 366 27.24 28.55 6.09
C GLY A 366 26.77 27.50 7.09
N THR A 367 25.47 27.12 7.07
CA THR A 367 24.97 26.02 7.90
C THR A 367 25.49 24.70 7.34
N ARG A 368 26.17 23.89 8.19
CA ARG A 368 26.72 22.58 7.82
C ARG A 368 26.36 21.55 8.88
N GLY A 369 26.00 20.35 8.47
CA GLY A 369 25.72 19.22 9.40
C GLY A 369 24.75 18.20 8.84
N ASP A 370 24.32 17.27 9.73
CA ASP A 370 23.31 16.27 9.41
C ASP A 370 21.91 16.92 9.39
N PRO A 371 21.17 16.86 8.26
CA PRO A 371 19.82 17.40 8.17
C PRO A 371 18.83 16.77 9.17
N HIS A 372 19.11 15.54 9.64
CA HIS A 372 18.26 14.89 10.64
C HIS A 372 18.28 15.60 12.00
N GLU A 373 19.39 16.23 12.35
CA GLU A 373 19.53 16.99 13.59
C GLU A 373 18.93 18.40 13.52
N TRP A 374 18.63 18.89 12.32
CA TRP A 374 18.03 20.22 12.14
C TRP A 374 16.58 20.27 12.59
N SER A 375 16.15 21.38 13.17
CA SER A 375 14.74 21.63 13.40
C SER A 375 13.97 21.78 12.09
N SER A 376 12.65 21.58 12.13
CA SER A 376 11.80 21.77 10.93
C SER A 376 11.95 23.16 10.31
N LYS A 377 12.13 24.20 11.14
CA LYS A 377 12.38 25.57 10.66
C LYS A 377 13.73 25.75 10.00
N GLN A 378 14.77 25.04 10.49
CA GLN A 378 16.09 25.05 9.87
C GLN A 378 16.10 24.31 8.53
N LEU A 379 15.30 23.27 8.38
CA LEU A 379 15.15 22.58 7.09
C LEU A 379 14.47 23.50 6.06
N LEU A 380 13.45 24.27 6.47
CA LEU A 380 12.69 25.14 5.57
C LEU A 380 13.59 26.20 4.91
N GLY A 381 13.47 26.37 3.60
CA GLY A 381 14.31 27.27 2.81
C GLY A 381 15.68 26.71 2.42
N ARG A 382 16.20 25.72 3.17
CA ARG A 382 17.44 25.01 2.82
C ARG A 382 17.16 23.78 1.99
N MET A 383 16.23 22.98 2.44
CA MET A 383 15.86 21.72 1.81
C MET A 383 14.36 21.55 1.76
N SER A 384 13.86 21.00 0.65
CA SER A 384 12.47 20.59 0.52
C SER A 384 12.37 19.22 -0.13
N MET A 385 11.27 18.51 0.17
CA MET A 385 11.00 17.20 -0.41
C MET A 385 9.59 17.12 -0.97
N VAL A 386 9.48 16.59 -2.18
CA VAL A 386 8.22 16.18 -2.82
C VAL A 386 8.08 14.67 -2.65
N PHE A 387 7.03 14.25 -1.98
CA PHE A 387 6.77 12.84 -1.72
C PHE A 387 6.11 12.15 -2.92
N GLN A 388 6.28 10.84 -3.02
CA GLN A 388 5.66 10.02 -4.07
C GLN A 388 4.13 10.18 -4.07
N GLU A 389 3.47 10.20 -2.90
CA GLU A 389 2.06 10.50 -2.76
C GLU A 389 1.84 11.96 -2.36
N PRO A 390 1.31 12.83 -3.24
CA PRO A 390 1.14 14.25 -2.96
C PRO A 390 0.24 14.55 -1.76
N GLU A 391 -0.72 13.68 -1.51
CA GLU A 391 -1.76 13.87 -0.50
C GLU A 391 -1.20 13.97 0.92
N TYR A 392 -0.06 13.32 1.21
CA TYR A 392 0.59 13.41 2.52
C TYR A 392 1.14 14.81 2.83
N GLN A 393 1.42 15.61 1.79
CA GLN A 393 1.94 16.95 1.97
C GLN A 393 0.86 17.98 2.32
N PHE A 394 -0.42 17.69 2.06
CA PHE A 394 -1.50 18.66 2.18
C PHE A 394 -1.98 18.80 3.62
N LEU A 395 -1.89 20.02 4.14
CA LEU A 395 -2.17 20.39 5.54
C LEU A 395 -3.30 21.41 5.68
N ALA A 396 -3.64 22.13 4.60
CA ALA A 396 -4.64 23.20 4.60
C ALA A 396 -5.97 22.74 3.96
N SER A 397 -7.01 23.56 4.15
CA SER A 397 -8.34 23.34 3.61
C SER A 397 -8.53 23.86 2.19
N THR A 398 -7.66 24.76 1.73
CA THR A 398 -7.70 25.35 0.37
C THR A 398 -6.32 25.33 -0.28
N VAL A 399 -6.30 25.36 -1.62
CA VAL A 399 -5.07 25.37 -2.43
C VAL A 399 -4.21 26.60 -2.11
N ALA A 400 -4.83 27.78 -2.00
CA ALA A 400 -4.10 29.01 -1.68
C ALA A 400 -3.47 28.96 -0.30
N GLU A 401 -4.19 28.50 0.72
CA GLU A 401 -3.65 28.33 2.08
C GLU A 401 -2.55 27.27 2.11
N GLU A 402 -2.66 26.22 1.29
CA GLU A 402 -1.66 25.18 1.21
C GLU A 402 -0.31 25.72 0.73
N LEU A 403 -0.30 26.58 -0.27
CA LEU A 403 0.90 27.26 -0.76
C LEU A 403 1.47 28.25 0.27
N ALA A 404 0.62 28.91 1.04
CA ALA A 404 1.04 29.90 2.05
C ALA A 404 1.73 29.29 3.30
N ILE A 405 1.62 27.96 3.54
CA ILE A 405 2.15 27.34 4.78
C ILE A 405 3.67 27.52 4.89
N GLY A 406 4.43 27.22 3.82
CA GLY A 406 5.90 27.31 3.82
C GLY A 406 6.39 28.74 4.08
N PRO A 407 6.01 29.72 3.24
CA PRO A 407 6.35 31.13 3.43
C PRO A 407 5.98 31.69 4.81
N ARG A 408 4.79 31.33 5.31
CA ARG A 408 4.34 31.74 6.66
C ARG A 408 5.20 31.11 7.77
N ALA A 409 5.62 29.85 7.60
CA ALA A 409 6.52 29.19 8.54
C ALA A 409 7.95 29.79 8.51
N ALA A 410 8.36 30.31 7.36
CA ALA A 410 9.59 31.08 7.20
C ALA A 410 9.53 32.48 7.84
N GLY A 411 8.34 32.95 8.23
CA GLY A 411 8.14 34.24 8.89
C GLY A 411 7.84 35.39 7.96
N MET A 412 7.48 35.13 6.69
CA MET A 412 7.03 36.16 5.74
C MET A 412 5.68 36.76 6.19
N SER A 413 5.47 38.04 5.89
CA SER A 413 4.20 38.72 6.12
C SER A 413 3.12 38.29 5.12
N GLU A 414 1.84 38.38 5.49
CA GLU A 414 0.74 38.04 4.56
C GLU A 414 0.73 38.94 3.31
N GLU A 415 1.27 40.15 3.38
CA GLU A 415 1.42 41.08 2.27
C GLU A 415 2.47 40.58 1.24
N GLU A 416 3.53 39.92 1.70
CA GLU A 416 4.56 39.31 0.84
C GLU A 416 4.08 37.95 0.30
N ILE A 417 3.32 37.19 1.10
CA ILE A 417 2.83 35.85 0.76
C ILE A 417 1.79 35.90 -0.38
N ALA A 418 0.85 36.85 -0.32
CA ALA A 418 -0.27 36.88 -1.26
C ALA A 418 0.17 36.94 -2.74
N PRO A 419 1.06 37.86 -3.17
CA PRO A 419 1.52 37.90 -4.57
C PRO A 419 2.33 36.67 -4.95
N LEU A 420 3.13 36.11 -4.04
CA LEU A 420 3.92 34.91 -4.26
C LEU A 420 3.02 33.68 -4.51
N VAL A 421 1.94 33.56 -3.75
CA VAL A 421 0.95 32.47 -3.92
C VAL A 421 0.21 32.63 -5.26
N GLU A 422 -0.18 33.86 -5.63
CA GLU A 422 -0.87 34.13 -6.90
C GLU A 422 0.02 33.79 -8.08
N GLU A 423 1.29 34.23 -8.08
CA GLU A 423 2.28 33.89 -9.12
C GLU A 423 2.41 32.37 -9.32
N HIS A 424 2.57 31.62 -8.23
CA HIS A 424 2.71 30.17 -8.33
C HIS A 424 1.43 29.47 -8.78
N MET A 425 0.26 29.96 -8.36
CA MET A 425 -1.02 29.43 -8.82
C MET A 425 -1.23 29.65 -10.33
N ASP A 426 -0.87 30.82 -10.83
CA ASP A 426 -0.97 31.13 -12.26
C ASP A 426 0.01 30.30 -13.10
N ALA A 427 1.27 30.22 -12.67
CA ALA A 427 2.30 29.41 -13.34
C ALA A 427 1.92 27.93 -13.47
N LEU A 428 1.12 27.40 -12.53
CA LEU A 428 0.71 26.01 -12.47
C LEU A 428 -0.70 25.76 -13.04
N GLY A 429 -1.42 26.81 -13.47
CA GLY A 429 -2.79 26.72 -13.91
C GLY A 429 -3.79 26.33 -12.81
N LEU A 430 -3.49 26.65 -11.56
CA LEU A 430 -4.33 26.38 -10.40
C LEU A 430 -5.17 27.57 -9.91
N ALA A 431 -5.06 28.72 -10.54
CA ALA A 431 -5.74 29.96 -10.11
C ALA A 431 -7.26 29.79 -9.90
N LYS A 432 -7.93 29.06 -10.81
CA LYS A 432 -9.38 28.78 -10.71
C LYS A 432 -9.73 27.86 -9.53
N LEU A 433 -8.75 27.19 -8.95
CA LEU A 433 -8.89 26.21 -7.87
C LEU A 433 -8.41 26.73 -6.52
N ALA A 434 -8.10 28.04 -6.41
CA ALA A 434 -7.57 28.68 -5.20
C ALA A 434 -8.35 28.34 -3.92
N ARG A 435 -9.69 28.27 -4.02
CA ARG A 435 -10.60 27.95 -2.92
C ARG A 435 -10.98 26.46 -2.83
N ALA A 436 -10.52 25.63 -3.77
CA ALA A 436 -10.80 24.21 -3.75
C ALA A 436 -10.01 23.51 -2.63
N ASN A 437 -10.57 22.42 -2.10
CA ASN A 437 -9.83 21.60 -1.16
C ASN A 437 -8.77 20.78 -1.91
N PRO A 438 -7.48 20.79 -1.49
CA PRO A 438 -6.41 20.04 -2.14
C PRO A 438 -6.72 18.54 -2.35
N MET A 439 -7.47 17.95 -1.45
CA MET A 439 -7.86 16.54 -1.54
C MET A 439 -8.86 16.25 -2.67
N THR A 440 -9.58 17.26 -3.17
CA THR A 440 -10.58 17.10 -4.26
C THR A 440 -10.00 17.31 -5.64
N LEU A 441 -8.74 17.70 -5.74
CA LEU A 441 -8.04 17.92 -7.00
C LEU A 441 -7.83 16.60 -7.76
N SER A 442 -7.67 16.67 -9.08
CA SER A 442 -7.20 15.55 -9.91
C SER A 442 -5.76 15.16 -9.55
N GLY A 443 -5.33 13.96 -9.95
CA GLY A 443 -3.97 13.48 -9.67
C GLY A 443 -2.89 14.44 -10.17
N GLY A 444 -3.02 14.94 -11.40
CA GLY A 444 -2.09 15.90 -11.98
C GLY A 444 -2.08 17.26 -11.26
N GLU A 445 -3.25 17.78 -10.88
CA GLU A 445 -3.36 19.02 -10.11
C GLU A 445 -2.74 18.88 -8.73
N LYS A 446 -2.96 17.73 -8.04
CA LYS A 446 -2.31 17.43 -6.76
C LYS A 446 -0.80 17.40 -6.89
N ARG A 447 -0.27 16.76 -7.95
CA ARG A 447 1.17 16.69 -8.18
C ARG A 447 1.77 18.07 -8.41
N ARG A 448 1.14 18.88 -9.27
CA ARG A 448 1.58 20.27 -9.48
C ARG A 448 1.56 21.09 -8.20
N LEU A 449 0.48 20.98 -7.41
CA LEU A 449 0.39 21.64 -6.10
C LEU A 449 1.49 21.16 -5.14
N SER A 450 1.75 19.86 -5.06
CA SER A 450 2.78 19.28 -4.22
C SER A 450 4.17 19.82 -4.54
N VAL A 451 4.53 19.90 -5.83
CA VAL A 451 5.81 20.47 -6.26
C VAL A 451 5.87 21.98 -5.98
N ALA A 452 4.78 22.70 -6.23
CA ALA A 452 4.71 24.13 -5.91
C ALA A 452 4.93 24.43 -4.44
N THR A 453 4.33 23.62 -3.55
CA THR A 453 4.51 23.78 -2.10
C THR A 453 5.93 23.56 -1.64
N ALA A 454 6.72 22.78 -2.37
CA ALA A 454 8.13 22.56 -2.09
C ALA A 454 9.02 23.68 -2.65
N ILE A 455 8.69 24.22 -3.83
CA ILE A 455 9.49 25.24 -4.51
C ILE A 455 9.23 26.64 -3.95
N ILE A 456 8.00 26.96 -3.52
CA ILE A 456 7.61 28.29 -3.05
C ILE A 456 8.46 28.83 -1.90
N SER A 457 9.08 27.93 -1.14
CA SER A 457 10.00 28.28 -0.03
C SER A 457 11.43 28.51 -0.51
N ALA A 458 11.69 28.47 -1.83
CA ALA A 458 12.99 28.67 -2.47
C ALA A 458 14.14 27.85 -1.84
N PRO A 459 14.03 26.50 -1.79
CA PRO A 459 15.06 25.66 -1.19
C PRO A 459 16.34 25.67 -2.03
N GLU A 460 17.52 25.50 -1.39
CA GLU A 460 18.78 25.28 -2.09
C GLU A 460 18.89 23.85 -2.63
N LEU A 461 18.30 22.87 -1.92
CA LEU A 461 18.24 21.46 -2.32
C LEU A 461 16.79 20.97 -2.34
N LEU A 462 16.30 20.60 -3.52
CA LEU A 462 14.98 20.03 -3.73
C LEU A 462 15.09 18.55 -4.07
N ILE A 463 14.51 17.72 -3.23
CA ILE A 463 14.47 16.26 -3.39
C ILE A 463 13.08 15.87 -3.90
N LEU A 464 13.02 15.09 -4.97
CA LEU A 464 11.80 14.71 -5.65
C LEU A 464 11.71 13.17 -5.69
N ASP A 465 10.66 12.60 -5.13
CA ASP A 465 10.41 11.16 -5.19
C ASP A 465 9.31 10.87 -6.22
N GLU A 466 9.73 10.29 -7.37
CA GLU A 466 8.89 9.96 -8.53
C GLU A 466 8.02 11.14 -9.00
N PRO A 467 8.59 12.29 -9.39
CA PRO A 467 7.82 13.51 -9.66
C PRO A 467 6.86 13.41 -10.85
N THR A 468 7.20 12.66 -11.89
CA THR A 468 6.42 12.53 -13.13
C THR A 468 5.50 11.31 -13.17
N PHE A 469 5.48 10.56 -12.10
CA PHE A 469 4.82 9.28 -12.02
C PHE A 469 3.29 9.37 -12.21
N GLY A 470 2.71 8.56 -13.13
CA GLY A 470 1.27 8.52 -13.40
C GLY A 470 0.70 9.81 -13.98
N GLN A 471 1.53 10.64 -14.64
CA GLN A 471 1.09 11.91 -15.19
C GLN A 471 0.72 11.80 -16.68
N ASP A 472 -0.32 12.54 -17.08
CA ASP A 472 -0.56 12.80 -18.49
C ASP A 472 0.57 13.67 -19.09
N ARG A 473 0.71 13.64 -20.42
CA ARG A 473 1.77 14.33 -21.15
C ARG A 473 1.79 15.85 -20.87
N GLY A 474 0.63 16.48 -20.79
CA GLY A 474 0.55 17.93 -20.54
C GLY A 474 1.04 18.30 -19.13
N THR A 475 0.66 17.52 -18.15
CA THR A 475 1.12 17.67 -16.75
C THR A 475 2.62 17.40 -16.64
N TRP A 476 3.14 16.37 -17.31
CA TRP A 476 4.57 16.05 -17.35
C TRP A 476 5.38 17.22 -17.92
N LEU A 477 5.00 17.77 -19.10
CA LEU A 477 5.68 18.91 -19.72
C LEU A 477 5.66 20.15 -18.82
N GLY A 478 4.52 20.44 -18.20
CA GLY A 478 4.39 21.57 -17.26
C GLY A 478 5.31 21.43 -16.06
N LEU A 479 5.41 20.23 -15.51
CA LEU A 479 6.27 19.93 -14.36
C LEU A 479 7.76 20.06 -14.71
N VAL A 480 8.20 19.48 -15.83
CA VAL A 480 9.61 19.56 -16.26
C VAL A 480 10.02 21.01 -16.53
N ARG A 481 9.15 21.82 -17.16
CA ARG A 481 9.42 23.25 -17.35
C ARG A 481 9.57 24.00 -16.02
N LEU A 482 8.72 23.70 -15.04
CA LEU A 482 8.80 24.28 -13.70
C LEU A 482 10.11 23.92 -13.00
N LEU A 483 10.53 22.66 -13.07
CA LEU A 483 11.77 22.18 -12.46
C LEU A 483 13.01 22.77 -13.16
N ARG A 484 12.98 22.94 -14.48
CA ARG A 484 14.04 23.64 -15.22
C ARG A 484 14.18 25.08 -14.78
N ALA A 485 13.06 25.79 -14.68
CA ALA A 485 13.08 27.16 -14.18
C ALA A 485 13.62 27.26 -12.74
N ALA A 486 13.39 26.25 -11.89
CA ALA A 486 13.99 26.19 -10.57
C ALA A 486 15.50 25.94 -10.63
N LEU A 487 15.96 25.03 -11.50
CA LEU A 487 17.37 24.74 -11.74
C LEU A 487 18.11 25.98 -12.26
N GLU A 488 17.52 26.71 -13.22
CA GLU A 488 18.08 27.96 -13.75
C GLU A 488 18.22 29.06 -12.68
N ARG A 489 17.37 29.03 -11.64
CA ARG A 489 17.50 29.90 -10.45
C ARG A 489 18.54 29.42 -9.44
N GLY A 490 19.28 28.34 -9.73
CA GLY A 490 20.33 27.79 -8.90
C GLY A 490 19.90 26.77 -7.85
N VAL A 491 18.64 26.27 -7.89
CA VAL A 491 18.17 25.18 -7.03
C VAL A 491 18.87 23.89 -7.43
N THR A 492 19.45 23.18 -6.48
CA THR A 492 20.00 21.83 -6.72
C THR A 492 18.86 20.82 -6.69
N LEU A 493 18.79 19.92 -7.67
CA LEU A 493 17.72 18.94 -7.79
C LEU A 493 18.27 17.51 -7.56
N VAL A 494 17.58 16.74 -6.75
CA VAL A 494 17.80 15.29 -6.62
C VAL A 494 16.46 14.59 -6.91
N SER A 495 16.38 13.89 -8.03
CA SER A 495 15.15 13.25 -8.50
C SER A 495 15.30 11.74 -8.49
N ILE A 496 14.50 11.06 -7.67
CA ILE A 496 14.32 9.62 -7.78
C ILE A 496 13.32 9.36 -8.88
N THR A 497 13.68 8.60 -9.91
CA THR A 497 12.78 8.34 -11.04
C THR A 497 13.10 7.05 -11.77
N HIS A 498 12.08 6.48 -12.39
CA HIS A 498 12.15 5.39 -13.36
C HIS A 498 11.81 5.84 -14.79
N ASP A 499 11.50 7.12 -14.97
CA ASP A 499 11.08 7.69 -16.24
C ASP A 499 12.29 8.06 -17.12
N PRO A 500 12.56 7.30 -18.22
CA PRO A 500 13.70 7.61 -19.08
C PRO A 500 13.59 8.98 -19.77
N ALA A 501 12.38 9.43 -20.09
CA ALA A 501 12.17 10.74 -20.70
C ALA A 501 12.53 11.87 -19.71
N PHE A 502 12.20 11.69 -18.42
CA PHE A 502 12.59 12.62 -17.37
C PHE A 502 14.10 12.64 -17.17
N VAL A 503 14.76 11.47 -17.15
CA VAL A 503 16.23 11.37 -17.08
C VAL A 503 16.88 12.07 -18.25
N ALA A 504 16.38 11.86 -19.47
CA ALA A 504 16.91 12.55 -20.67
C ALA A 504 16.71 14.07 -20.63
N ALA A 505 15.56 14.54 -20.08
CA ALA A 505 15.23 15.96 -20.03
C ALA A 505 15.90 16.71 -18.86
N MET A 506 16.20 16.04 -17.73
CA MET A 506 16.62 16.69 -16.48
C MET A 506 17.93 16.18 -15.93
N GLY A 507 18.39 14.97 -16.34
CA GLY A 507 19.54 14.31 -15.73
C GLY A 507 20.88 14.83 -16.20
N GLN A 508 21.44 15.85 -15.52
CA GLN A 508 22.81 16.29 -15.72
C GLN A 508 23.82 15.31 -15.10
N SER A 509 23.43 14.63 -14.03
CA SER A 509 24.14 13.52 -13.40
C SER A 509 23.15 12.37 -13.17
N VAL A 510 23.56 11.14 -13.47
CA VAL A 510 22.73 9.95 -13.28
C VAL A 510 23.45 8.95 -12.40
N VAL A 511 22.80 8.55 -11.32
CA VAL A 511 23.34 7.65 -10.30
C VAL A 511 22.45 6.43 -10.16
N ASP A 512 22.98 5.25 -10.44
CA ASP A 512 22.29 4.00 -10.12
C ASP A 512 22.54 3.61 -8.66
N LEU A 513 21.53 3.79 -7.82
CA LEU A 513 21.62 3.40 -6.41
C LEU A 513 21.85 1.88 -6.26
N GLY A 514 21.45 1.08 -7.27
CA GLY A 514 21.71 -0.35 -7.31
C GLY A 514 23.19 -0.70 -7.36
N ALA A 515 23.99 0.14 -8.02
CA ALA A 515 25.45 -0.02 -8.13
C ALA A 515 26.20 0.53 -6.92
N LEU A 516 25.60 1.42 -6.14
CA LEU A 516 26.21 2.00 -4.94
C LEU A 516 25.92 1.14 -3.70
N GLY A 517 26.95 0.83 -2.92
CA GLY A 517 26.82 0.11 -1.65
C GLY A 517 26.43 -1.37 -1.79
N ARG A 518 26.12 -2.02 -0.67
CA ARG A 518 25.72 -3.44 -0.58
C ARG A 518 24.31 -3.55 -0.05
N ARG A 519 23.50 -4.48 -0.62
CA ARG A 519 22.20 -4.83 -0.01
C ARG A 519 22.44 -5.48 1.35
N GLY A 520 21.73 -5.03 2.36
CA GLY A 520 21.70 -5.65 3.67
C GLY A 520 21.04 -7.03 3.60
N GLY A 521 21.83 -8.09 3.84
CA GLY A 521 21.35 -9.47 3.91
C GLY A 521 21.84 -10.37 2.77
N GLY A 522 22.96 -11.08 3.00
CA GLY A 522 23.32 -12.32 2.32
C GLY A 522 23.80 -12.22 0.87
N GLU A 523 25.06 -12.52 0.68
CA GLU A 523 25.72 -12.68 -0.62
C GLU A 523 24.95 -13.60 -1.57
N SER A 524 24.55 -13.08 -2.74
CA SER A 524 24.41 -13.90 -3.95
C SER A 524 25.40 -13.37 -4.99
N ARG A 525 26.53 -14.04 -5.11
CA ARG A 525 27.43 -13.93 -6.26
C ARG A 525 26.73 -14.50 -7.49
N GLY A 526 26.71 -13.76 -8.57
CA GLY A 526 26.57 -14.30 -9.89
C GLY A 526 25.47 -13.64 -10.73
N CYS A 527 25.92 -13.01 -11.81
CA CYS A 527 25.19 -12.44 -12.96
C CYS A 527 24.91 -10.94 -12.89
N ALA A 528 25.98 -10.17 -13.07
CA ALA A 528 25.90 -8.80 -13.53
C ALA A 528 27.04 -8.56 -14.52
N GLU A 529 26.86 -9.03 -15.74
CA GLU A 529 27.59 -8.57 -16.92
C GLU A 529 26.75 -8.94 -18.13
N SER A 530 26.11 -7.97 -18.73
CA SER A 530 25.58 -7.89 -20.09
C SER A 530 24.17 -7.27 -20.15
N ALA A 531 24.10 -5.98 -19.99
CA ALA A 531 22.96 -5.19 -20.50
C ALA A 531 23.28 -3.68 -20.54
N LEU A 532 24.39 -3.31 -21.13
CA LEU A 532 24.68 -1.94 -21.58
C LEU A 532 25.67 -2.04 -22.72
N ALA A 533 25.19 -2.26 -23.93
CA ALA A 533 25.76 -1.81 -25.21
C ALA A 533 25.09 -2.53 -26.37
N SER A 534 24.18 -1.86 -27.04
CA SER A 534 24.09 -1.90 -28.50
C SER A 534 23.21 -0.74 -28.97
N PRO A 535 23.73 0.15 -29.80
CA PRO A 535 22.91 1.15 -30.47
C PRO A 535 22.14 0.48 -31.61
N ILE A 536 20.93 0.95 -31.79
CA ILE A 536 20.08 0.61 -32.93
C ILE A 536 20.65 1.41 -34.11
N ASP A 537 21.26 0.71 -35.06
CA ASP A 537 21.53 1.26 -36.39
C ASP A 537 20.58 0.66 -37.43
N GLU A 538 20.22 1.53 -38.31
CA GLU A 538 19.19 1.52 -39.33
C GLU A 538 19.23 0.31 -40.26
N ALA A 539 18.02 -0.12 -40.64
CA ALA A 539 17.77 -1.00 -41.74
C ALA A 539 17.95 -0.25 -43.07
N ASP A 540 18.77 -0.72 -43.94
CA ASP A 540 18.62 -0.48 -45.36
C ASP A 540 18.60 -1.79 -46.16
N SER A 541 17.77 -1.72 -47.14
CA SER A 541 17.28 -2.68 -48.09
C SER A 541 18.34 -3.49 -48.88
N GLY A 542 18.02 -4.76 -49.14
CA GLY A 542 18.28 -5.25 -50.48
C GLY A 542 18.91 -6.62 -50.69
N ARG A 543 18.08 -7.54 -51.10
CA ARG A 543 18.28 -8.57 -52.15
C ARG A 543 19.30 -9.72 -51.99
N ALA A 544 18.73 -10.85 -51.81
CA ALA A 544 19.00 -12.14 -52.45
C ALA A 544 20.46 -12.50 -52.86
N SER A 545 20.93 -13.62 -52.28
CA SER A 545 21.31 -14.77 -53.11
C SER A 545 21.62 -16.00 -52.21
N ARG A 546 21.13 -17.11 -52.71
CA ARG A 546 21.42 -18.50 -52.22
C ARG A 546 22.89 -18.83 -52.47
N THR A 547 23.53 -19.46 -51.53
CA THR A 547 24.39 -20.62 -51.82
C THR A 547 24.54 -21.50 -50.60
N SER A 548 24.40 -22.78 -50.84
CA SER A 548 24.55 -23.95 -50.00
C SER A 548 26.00 -24.23 -49.69
N VAL A 549 26.14 -25.15 -48.73
CA VAL A 549 27.24 -26.15 -48.54
C VAL A 549 28.00 -25.98 -47.22
N GLY A 550 27.96 -27.11 -46.47
CA GLY A 550 29.03 -27.52 -45.60
C GLY A 550 28.58 -28.07 -44.23
N SER A 551 28.17 -29.36 -44.27
CA SER A 551 28.13 -30.23 -43.09
C SER A 551 29.56 -30.56 -42.66
N GLU A 552 29.86 -30.44 -41.39
CA GLU A 552 30.89 -31.32 -40.80
C GLU A 552 30.48 -31.71 -39.38
N SER A 553 30.42 -33.01 -39.27
CA SER A 553 30.20 -33.83 -38.08
C SER A 553 31.49 -33.99 -37.29
N CYS A 554 31.41 -34.06 -35.96
CA CYS A 554 32.35 -34.83 -35.14
C CYS A 554 31.60 -35.37 -33.95
N ASP A 555 31.35 -36.51 -33.98
CA ASP A 555 31.58 -37.82 -33.39
C ASP A 555 31.69 -37.89 -31.87
N SER A 556 30.74 -38.58 -31.38
CA SER A 556 30.63 -39.61 -30.35
C SER A 556 31.89 -40.12 -29.61
N ALA A 557 31.75 -40.21 -28.28
CA ALA A 557 32.40 -41.29 -27.50
C ALA A 557 31.44 -41.84 -26.45
N GLU A 558 31.27 -43.13 -26.52
CA GLU A 558 30.40 -44.03 -25.78
C GLU A 558 30.81 -44.26 -24.31
N ALA A 559 29.82 -44.76 -23.61
CA ALA A 559 29.72 -45.22 -22.23
C ALA A 559 30.69 -46.34 -21.79
N PRO A 560 30.66 -46.78 -20.51
CA PRO A 560 29.85 -47.99 -20.28
C PRO A 560 28.94 -47.95 -19.03
N ALA A 561 27.94 -48.81 -19.15
CA ALA A 561 26.91 -49.15 -18.20
C ALA A 561 27.44 -49.92 -16.98
N GLY A 562 26.78 -49.76 -15.86
CA GLY A 562 26.93 -50.56 -14.64
C GLY A 562 25.67 -50.52 -13.82
N ASP A 563 25.16 -51.66 -13.44
CA ASP A 563 23.86 -52.06 -12.91
C ASP A 563 23.38 -51.36 -11.66
N ALA A 564 22.03 -51.30 -11.54
CA ALA A 564 21.19 -50.87 -10.40
C ALA A 564 21.37 -51.75 -9.13
N PRO A 565 20.88 -51.32 -7.94
CA PRO A 565 19.45 -51.48 -7.67
C PRO A 565 18.77 -50.28 -6.96
N ALA A 566 17.44 -50.29 -7.09
CA ALA A 566 16.47 -49.40 -6.52
C ALA A 566 16.54 -49.29 -5.00
N SER A 567 16.54 -48.07 -4.50
CA SER A 567 16.09 -47.74 -3.16
C SER A 567 15.47 -46.36 -3.19
N ALA A 568 14.23 -46.30 -2.75
CA ALA A 568 13.44 -45.09 -2.57
C ALA A 568 14.14 -44.13 -1.60
N ALA A 569 14.41 -42.93 -2.04
CA ALA A 569 14.78 -41.79 -1.17
C ALA A 569 14.18 -40.53 -1.74
N THR A 570 13.17 -40.05 -1.02
CA THR A 570 12.76 -38.67 -0.75
C THR A 570 13.45 -37.59 -1.58
N ALA A 571 12.65 -36.88 -2.38
CA ALA A 571 13.01 -35.66 -3.03
C ALA A 571 13.45 -34.63 -2.01
N GLY A 572 14.72 -34.25 -2.04
CA GLY A 572 15.31 -33.23 -1.23
C GLY A 572 15.08 -31.86 -1.86
N ASP A 573 14.51 -30.98 -1.06
CA ASP A 573 14.36 -29.54 -1.23
C ASP A 573 15.63 -28.87 -1.79
N ALA A 574 15.52 -28.32 -2.98
CA ALA A 574 16.44 -27.28 -3.43
C ALA A 574 15.99 -25.92 -2.84
N ARG A 575 16.56 -25.59 -1.70
CA ARG A 575 16.37 -24.31 -1.03
C ARG A 575 17.07 -23.22 -1.82
N THR A 576 16.32 -22.43 -2.58
CA THR A 576 16.70 -21.07 -2.93
C THR A 576 16.55 -20.21 -1.66
N GLY A 577 17.69 -19.83 -1.09
CA GLY A 577 17.74 -19.06 0.14
C GLY A 577 17.32 -17.61 -0.08
N VAL A 578 16.09 -17.30 0.24
CA VAL A 578 15.68 -15.94 0.64
C VAL A 578 15.91 -15.88 2.15
N PRO A 579 16.66 -14.91 2.70
CA PRO A 579 16.82 -14.80 4.14
C PRO A 579 15.53 -14.28 4.75
N THR A 580 14.67 -15.19 5.17
CA THR A 580 13.58 -14.88 6.08
C THR A 580 14.18 -14.71 7.47
N SER A 581 14.31 -13.49 7.95
CA SER A 581 14.47 -13.18 9.37
C SER A 581 13.16 -13.45 10.15
N SER A 582 12.42 -14.48 9.79
CA SER A 582 11.38 -15.03 10.64
C SER A 582 12.00 -16.20 11.43
N ARG A 583 12.46 -15.90 12.64
CA ARG A 583 12.65 -16.93 13.67
C ARG A 583 11.45 -17.86 13.61
N ALA A 584 11.69 -19.12 13.22
CA ALA A 584 10.65 -20.15 13.17
C ALA A 584 9.76 -20.03 14.42
N PRO A 585 8.43 -20.00 14.31
CA PRO A 585 7.56 -19.84 15.47
C PRO A 585 7.83 -21.00 16.44
N ARG A 586 8.31 -20.69 17.64
CA ARG A 586 8.35 -21.67 18.72
C ARG A 586 6.91 -22.20 18.82
N ARG A 587 6.73 -23.48 18.55
CA ARG A 587 5.44 -24.15 18.51
C ARG A 587 4.91 -24.29 19.95
N GLY A 588 4.29 -23.24 20.49
CA GLY A 588 3.53 -23.32 21.75
C GLY A 588 2.26 -24.17 21.55
N LEU A 589 1.74 -24.74 22.65
CA LEU A 589 0.51 -25.54 22.63
C LEU A 589 -0.67 -24.73 22.07
N LEU A 590 -0.69 -23.40 22.29
CA LEU A 590 -1.72 -22.49 21.78
C LEU A 590 -1.74 -22.37 20.25
N ALA A 591 -0.65 -22.67 19.54
CA ALA A 591 -0.65 -22.65 18.07
C ALA A 591 -1.66 -23.65 17.45
N ARG A 592 -2.12 -24.63 18.21
CA ARG A 592 -3.08 -25.65 17.78
C ARG A 592 -4.54 -25.34 18.16
N THR A 593 -4.77 -24.26 18.91
CA THR A 593 -6.10 -23.87 19.40
C THR A 593 -6.76 -22.84 18.51
N ASN A 594 -8.09 -22.91 18.44
CA ASN A 594 -8.91 -21.98 17.68
C ASN A 594 -8.90 -20.59 18.34
N PRO A 595 -8.78 -19.48 17.56
CA PRO A 595 -8.81 -18.13 18.09
C PRO A 595 -10.05 -17.81 18.92
N VAL A 596 -11.23 -18.28 18.50
CA VAL A 596 -12.49 -18.08 19.26
C VAL A 596 -12.44 -18.79 20.62
N ALA A 597 -11.89 -20.01 20.65
CA ALA A 597 -11.70 -20.72 21.91
C ALA A 597 -10.76 -19.98 22.87
N ARG A 598 -9.72 -19.30 22.37
CA ARG A 598 -8.82 -18.48 23.19
C ARG A 598 -9.52 -17.26 23.79
N VAL A 599 -10.34 -16.56 23.00
CA VAL A 599 -11.13 -15.41 23.50
C VAL A 599 -12.14 -15.88 24.54
N LEU A 600 -12.83 -17.00 24.28
CA LEU A 600 -13.78 -17.57 25.23
C LEU A 600 -13.05 -18.02 26.52
N ALA A 601 -11.89 -18.67 26.40
CA ALA A 601 -11.06 -19.05 27.53
C ALA A 601 -10.62 -17.84 28.36
N LEU A 602 -10.25 -16.73 27.71
CA LEU A 602 -9.92 -15.48 28.40
C LEU A 602 -11.13 -14.98 29.21
N LEU A 603 -12.31 -14.88 28.61
CA LEU A 603 -13.51 -14.43 29.29
C LEU A 603 -13.87 -15.32 30.49
N VAL A 604 -13.81 -16.65 30.30
CA VAL A 604 -14.09 -17.62 31.34
C VAL A 604 -13.08 -17.56 32.49
N ALA A 605 -11.80 -17.37 32.19
CA ALA A 605 -10.73 -17.26 33.19
C ALA A 605 -10.81 -15.96 34.01
N THR A 606 -11.15 -14.83 33.36
CA THR A 606 -11.10 -13.51 33.98
C THR A 606 -12.39 -13.09 34.67
N THR A 607 -13.57 -13.45 34.14
CA THR A 607 -14.87 -12.99 34.67
C THR A 607 -15.08 -13.37 36.15
N PRO A 608 -14.80 -14.62 36.62
CA PRO A 608 -14.99 -14.99 38.03
C PRO A 608 -14.09 -14.20 38.98
N LEU A 609 -12.89 -13.81 38.54
CA LEU A 609 -11.96 -13.00 39.32
C LEU A 609 -12.44 -11.55 39.51
N LEU A 610 -13.35 -11.03 38.69
CA LEU A 610 -13.93 -9.70 38.85
C LEU A 610 -14.94 -9.62 40.01
N ILE A 611 -15.45 -10.74 40.50
CA ILE A 611 -16.49 -10.81 41.53
C ILE A 611 -15.92 -10.65 42.96
N THR A 612 -14.60 -10.88 43.14
CA THR A 612 -13.95 -10.88 44.45
C THR A 612 -12.94 -9.73 44.60
N ILE A 613 -12.62 -9.30 45.85
CA ILE A 613 -11.63 -8.22 46.09
C ILE A 613 -10.46 -8.71 46.96
N ASP A 614 -10.36 -9.96 47.27
CA ASP A 614 -9.33 -10.51 48.15
C ASP A 614 -7.98 -10.73 47.42
N PRO A 615 -6.84 -10.48 48.05
CA PRO A 615 -5.52 -10.67 47.45
C PRO A 615 -5.14 -12.16 47.33
N VAL A 616 -5.78 -13.05 48.06
CA VAL A 616 -5.46 -14.50 48.03
C VAL A 616 -5.92 -15.11 46.72
N SER A 617 -7.19 -14.87 46.32
CA SER A 617 -7.68 -15.37 45.03
C SER A 617 -6.89 -14.76 43.87
N ALA A 618 -6.60 -13.46 43.92
CA ALA A 618 -5.82 -12.78 42.87
C ALA A 618 -4.37 -13.30 42.79
N GLY A 619 -3.74 -13.52 43.94
CA GLY A 619 -2.36 -14.04 44.02
C GLY A 619 -2.24 -15.48 43.54
N VAL A 620 -3.18 -16.35 43.91
CA VAL A 620 -3.21 -17.77 43.45
C VAL A 620 -3.49 -17.81 41.94
N ALA A 621 -4.47 -17.04 41.45
CA ALA A 621 -4.71 -16.96 40.01
C ALA A 621 -3.48 -16.51 39.24
N LEU A 622 -2.85 -15.43 39.68
CA LEU A 622 -1.64 -14.89 39.03
C LEU A 622 -0.48 -15.91 39.04
N ALA A 623 -0.27 -16.63 40.15
CA ALA A 623 0.77 -17.63 40.24
C ALA A 623 0.54 -18.79 39.27
N LEU A 624 -0.69 -19.28 39.15
CA LEU A 624 -1.07 -20.35 38.20
C LEU A 624 -0.93 -19.87 36.77
N GLU A 625 -1.35 -18.63 36.45
CA GLU A 625 -1.25 -18.03 35.13
C GLU A 625 0.21 -17.88 34.69
N LEU A 626 1.08 -17.34 35.57
CA LEU A 626 2.51 -17.19 35.30
C LEU A 626 3.19 -18.54 35.05
N ALA A 627 2.79 -19.61 35.78
CA ALA A 627 3.28 -20.97 35.56
C ALA A 627 2.88 -21.50 34.17
N LEU A 628 1.75 -21.06 33.60
CA LEU A 628 1.25 -21.47 32.30
C LEU A 628 1.80 -20.61 31.12
N VAL A 629 2.31 -19.39 31.37
CA VAL A 629 2.84 -18.50 30.31
C VAL A 629 3.89 -19.20 29.43
N PRO A 630 4.85 -19.98 29.91
CA PRO A 630 5.83 -20.66 29.06
C PRO A 630 5.21 -21.63 28.04
N LEU A 631 4.04 -22.20 28.35
CA LEU A 631 3.30 -23.11 27.47
C LEU A 631 2.62 -22.35 26.31
N SER A 632 2.38 -21.06 26.45
CA SER A 632 1.79 -20.21 25.41
C SER A 632 2.69 -20.05 24.19
N GLY A 633 4.02 -20.21 24.34
CA GLY A 633 5.01 -19.98 23.29
C GLY A 633 5.38 -18.51 23.11
N VAL A 634 4.88 -17.61 23.94
CA VAL A 634 5.27 -16.18 23.95
C VAL A 634 6.71 -16.08 24.48
N SER A 635 7.58 -15.34 23.78
CA SER A 635 8.94 -15.11 24.27
C SER A 635 8.94 -14.19 25.49
N ALA A 636 9.83 -14.45 26.47
CA ALA A 636 9.92 -13.63 27.68
C ALA A 636 10.09 -12.13 27.36
N ARG A 637 10.94 -11.78 26.38
CA ARG A 637 11.13 -10.39 25.97
C ARG A 637 9.83 -9.76 25.46
N SER A 638 9.08 -10.46 24.60
CA SER A 638 7.80 -9.97 24.07
C SER A 638 6.76 -9.84 25.18
N PHE A 639 6.73 -10.80 26.10
CA PHE A 639 5.82 -10.77 27.26
C PHE A 639 6.08 -9.53 28.12
N PHE A 640 7.31 -9.28 28.53
CA PHE A 640 7.66 -8.12 29.37
C PHE A 640 7.41 -6.80 28.66
N LEU A 641 7.73 -6.68 27.35
CA LEU A 641 7.43 -5.47 26.57
C LEU A 641 5.92 -5.17 26.54
N LYS A 642 5.09 -6.19 26.36
CA LYS A 642 3.62 -6.04 26.34
C LYS A 642 3.05 -5.84 27.75
N ALA A 643 3.70 -6.34 28.79
CA ALA A 643 3.32 -6.13 30.17
C ALA A 643 3.75 -4.77 30.73
N THR A 644 4.65 -4.01 30.06
CA THR A 644 5.16 -2.73 30.56
C THR A 644 4.06 -1.73 30.95
N PRO A 645 2.99 -1.49 30.17
CA PRO A 645 1.91 -0.59 30.57
C PRO A 645 1.20 -1.05 31.84
N LEU A 646 1.05 -2.37 32.04
CA LEU A 646 0.47 -2.97 33.24
C LEU A 646 1.39 -2.79 34.44
N LEU A 647 2.71 -3.03 34.27
CA LEU A 647 3.70 -2.84 35.32
C LEU A 647 3.74 -1.41 35.85
N LEU A 648 3.31 -0.45 35.06
CA LEU A 648 3.15 0.96 35.44
C LEU A 648 1.76 1.25 36.04
N ALA A 649 0.70 0.69 35.45
CA ALA A 649 -0.69 0.97 35.87
C ALA A 649 -1.09 0.24 37.17
N ALA A 650 -0.64 -1.00 37.39
CA ALA A 650 -1.01 -1.77 38.57
C ALA A 650 -0.51 -1.16 39.90
N PRO A 651 0.74 -0.67 40.04
CA PRO A 651 1.19 0.05 41.22
C PRO A 651 0.43 1.36 41.43
N LEU A 652 0.07 2.10 40.37
CA LEU A 652 -0.71 3.34 40.45
C LEU A 652 -2.12 3.08 40.98
N GLY A 653 -2.79 2.03 40.48
CA GLY A 653 -4.09 1.58 40.96
C GLY A 653 -4.03 1.13 42.43
N ALA A 654 -3.02 0.33 42.79
CA ALA A 654 -2.78 -0.09 44.16
C ALA A 654 -2.51 1.10 45.10
N LEU A 655 -1.70 2.09 44.67
CA LEU A 655 -1.41 3.30 45.45
C LEU A 655 -2.68 4.14 45.69
N SER A 656 -3.53 4.25 44.65
CA SER A 656 -4.82 4.95 44.82
C SER A 656 -5.69 4.30 45.88
N MET A 657 -5.79 2.96 45.88
CA MET A 657 -6.54 2.25 46.91
C MET A 657 -5.88 2.30 48.27
N LEU A 658 -4.57 2.28 48.34
CA LEU A 658 -3.83 2.43 49.61
C LEU A 658 -4.14 3.75 50.31
N LEU A 659 -4.26 4.86 49.54
CA LEU A 659 -4.46 6.19 50.06
C LEU A 659 -5.94 6.55 50.32
N TYR A 660 -6.87 6.05 49.48
CA TYR A 660 -8.24 6.53 49.45
C TYR A 660 -9.32 5.47 49.77
N ALA A 661 -8.94 4.24 50.08
CA ALA A 661 -9.90 3.25 50.57
C ALA A 661 -10.41 3.59 51.97
N SER A 662 -11.63 3.15 52.31
CA SER A 662 -12.19 3.35 53.63
C SER A 662 -11.25 2.79 54.73
N PRO A 663 -10.90 3.62 55.74
CA PRO A 663 -9.99 3.18 56.78
C PRO A 663 -10.68 2.10 57.65
N GLY A 664 -9.90 1.03 57.99
CA GLY A 664 -10.31 -0.07 58.84
C GLY A 664 -9.12 -0.77 59.49
N GLY A 665 -9.25 -1.17 60.74
CA GLY A 665 -8.14 -1.70 61.52
C GLY A 665 -7.22 -0.60 62.06
N HIS A 666 -5.93 -0.91 62.25
CA HIS A 666 -4.94 0.07 62.71
C HIS A 666 -4.60 1.07 61.60
N VAL A 667 -4.68 2.39 61.86
CA VAL A 667 -4.30 3.47 60.96
C VAL A 667 -2.87 3.86 61.22
N TYR A 668 -1.99 3.63 60.22
CA TYR A 668 -0.56 3.94 60.31
C TYR A 668 -0.24 5.41 60.00
N TRP A 669 -1.04 6.01 59.09
CA TRP A 669 -0.79 7.37 58.60
C TRP A 669 -2.11 7.95 58.08
N SER A 670 -2.37 9.23 58.33
CA SER A 670 -3.51 9.95 57.76
C SER A 670 -3.15 11.39 57.46
N PHE A 671 -3.59 11.89 56.28
CA PHE A 671 -3.43 13.25 55.88
C PHE A 671 -4.62 13.65 54.99
N GLY A 672 -5.52 14.48 55.53
CA GLY A 672 -6.78 14.87 54.86
C GLY A 672 -7.61 13.63 54.50
N PRO A 673 -8.01 13.48 53.23
CA PRO A 673 -8.80 12.32 52.77
C PRO A 673 -7.97 11.04 52.59
N ALA A 674 -6.65 11.11 52.66
CA ALA A 674 -5.75 9.99 52.50
C ALA A 674 -5.43 9.32 53.82
N ALA A 675 -5.65 8.00 53.95
CA ALA A 675 -5.33 7.23 55.16
C ALA A 675 -4.78 5.87 54.82
N VAL A 676 -3.65 5.49 55.41
CA VAL A 676 -3.05 4.18 55.32
C VAL A 676 -3.43 3.36 56.52
N SER A 677 -4.20 2.28 56.32
CA SER A 677 -4.69 1.36 57.31
C SER A 677 -4.50 -0.09 56.90
N ASP A 678 -4.65 -1.04 57.85
CA ASP A 678 -4.59 -2.46 57.58
C ASP A 678 -5.52 -2.82 56.40
N HIS A 679 -6.75 -2.29 56.41
CA HIS A 679 -7.73 -2.60 55.38
C HIS A 679 -7.33 -1.98 54.03
N SER A 680 -6.82 -0.75 53.99
CA SER A 680 -6.38 -0.12 52.73
C SER A 680 -5.16 -0.81 52.14
N MET A 681 -4.23 -1.34 52.96
CA MET A 681 -3.09 -2.12 52.50
C MET A 681 -3.53 -3.46 51.89
N TRP A 682 -4.51 -4.11 52.51
CA TRP A 682 -5.05 -5.37 52.02
C TRP A 682 -5.78 -5.21 50.69
N LEU A 683 -6.58 -4.15 50.57
CA LEU A 683 -7.26 -3.81 49.31
C LEU A 683 -6.29 -3.39 48.21
N ALA A 684 -5.29 -2.60 48.52
CA ALA A 684 -4.26 -2.20 47.57
C ALA A 684 -3.50 -3.38 46.99
N LEU A 685 -3.12 -4.33 47.83
CA LEU A 685 -2.48 -5.59 47.40
C LEU A 685 -3.42 -6.39 46.50
N GLY A 686 -4.69 -6.54 46.93
CA GLY A 686 -5.70 -7.29 46.17
C GLY A 686 -5.94 -6.73 44.79
N ILE A 687 -6.06 -5.41 44.66
CA ILE A 687 -6.28 -4.74 43.39
C ILE A 687 -5.03 -4.79 42.49
N GLY A 688 -3.84 -4.57 43.05
CA GLY A 688 -2.60 -4.69 42.31
C GLY A 688 -2.38 -6.08 41.69
N LEU A 689 -2.56 -7.12 42.51
CA LEU A 689 -2.46 -8.52 42.05
C LEU A 689 -3.55 -8.85 41.01
N ARG A 690 -4.77 -8.35 41.21
CA ARG A 690 -5.88 -8.59 40.30
C ARG A 690 -5.67 -7.95 38.92
N MET A 691 -5.19 -6.71 38.88
CA MET A 691 -4.84 -6.08 37.60
C MET A 691 -3.84 -6.96 36.83
N CYS A 692 -2.87 -7.53 37.52
CA CYS A 692 -1.91 -8.46 36.91
C CYS A 692 -2.59 -9.76 36.44
N ALA A 693 -3.44 -10.38 37.26
CA ALA A 693 -4.17 -11.62 36.95
C ALA A 693 -5.17 -11.46 35.79
N LEU A 694 -5.72 -10.27 35.53
CA LEU A 694 -6.60 -10.03 34.39
C LEU A 694 -5.83 -9.85 33.07
N VAL A 695 -4.63 -9.28 33.11
CA VAL A 695 -3.87 -8.91 31.90
C VAL A 695 -2.90 -10.01 31.46
N VAL A 696 -2.34 -10.78 32.38
CA VAL A 696 -1.43 -11.88 32.05
C VAL A 696 -2.06 -12.90 31.09
N PRO A 697 -3.28 -13.43 31.33
CA PRO A 697 -3.91 -14.32 30.38
C PRO A 697 -4.28 -13.63 29.06
N ALA A 698 -4.63 -12.35 29.07
CA ALA A 698 -4.89 -11.62 27.84
C ALA A 698 -3.63 -11.55 26.95
N ILE A 699 -2.46 -11.22 27.52
CA ILE A 699 -1.19 -11.24 26.79
C ILE A 699 -0.87 -12.65 26.25
N ALA A 700 -1.07 -13.70 27.07
CA ALA A 700 -0.72 -15.07 26.71
C ALA A 700 -1.65 -15.63 25.61
N LEU A 701 -2.96 -15.41 25.72
CA LEU A 701 -3.97 -16.00 24.84
C LEU A 701 -4.19 -15.24 23.55
N LEU A 702 -4.09 -13.89 23.59
CA LEU A 702 -4.35 -13.05 22.42
C LEU A 702 -3.10 -12.78 21.58
N ASP A 703 -1.89 -13.16 22.08
CA ASP A 703 -0.68 -12.99 21.28
C ASP A 703 -0.77 -13.75 19.96
N ARG A 704 -0.43 -13.07 18.85
CA ARG A 704 -0.37 -13.63 17.49
C ARG A 704 -1.64 -14.35 17.02
N ILE A 705 -2.81 -13.86 17.43
CA ILE A 705 -4.05 -14.28 16.78
C ILE A 705 -4.10 -13.65 15.39
N ASP A 706 -4.24 -14.50 14.37
CA ASP A 706 -4.47 -14.03 13.02
C ASP A 706 -5.92 -13.50 12.91
N PRO A 707 -6.11 -12.24 12.47
CA PRO A 707 -7.44 -11.66 12.33
C PRO A 707 -8.34 -12.46 11.40
N THR A 708 -7.81 -13.04 10.32
CA THR A 708 -8.59 -13.85 9.36
C THR A 708 -9.12 -15.12 10.02
N ASP A 709 -8.26 -15.87 10.75
CA ASP A 709 -8.68 -17.08 11.47
C ASP A 709 -9.71 -16.75 12.58
N MET A 710 -9.61 -15.54 13.18
CA MET A 710 -10.61 -15.04 14.15
C MET A 710 -11.94 -14.79 13.46
N GLY A 711 -11.94 -14.09 12.32
CA GLY A 711 -13.15 -13.82 11.54
C GLY A 711 -13.85 -15.10 11.10
N ASP A 712 -13.09 -16.05 10.57
CA ASP A 712 -13.60 -17.37 10.19
C ASP A 712 -14.26 -18.09 11.39
N GLY A 713 -13.63 -18.04 12.55
CA GLY A 713 -14.17 -18.63 13.78
C GLY A 713 -15.44 -17.95 14.26
N LEU A 714 -15.49 -16.61 14.23
CA LEU A 714 -16.68 -15.85 14.62
C LEU A 714 -17.88 -16.17 13.72
N ALA A 715 -17.66 -16.26 12.41
CA ALA A 715 -18.72 -16.52 11.45
C ALA A 715 -19.16 -18.00 11.45
N GLN A 716 -18.22 -18.96 11.56
CA GLN A 716 -18.53 -20.39 11.40
C GLN A 716 -18.89 -21.07 12.73
N ILE A 717 -18.27 -20.69 13.87
CA ILE A 717 -18.51 -21.32 15.17
C ILE A 717 -19.60 -20.60 15.95
N LEU A 718 -19.52 -19.24 16.02
CA LEU A 718 -20.52 -18.43 16.72
C LEU A 718 -21.70 -18.04 15.85
N HIS A 719 -21.69 -18.43 14.56
CA HIS A 719 -22.73 -18.14 13.58
C HIS A 719 -23.06 -16.65 13.46
N LEU A 720 -22.06 -15.76 13.69
CA LEU A 720 -22.25 -14.34 13.47
C LEU A 720 -22.43 -14.05 11.97
N PRO A 721 -23.22 -13.04 11.59
CA PRO A 721 -23.38 -12.67 10.19
C PRO A 721 -22.02 -12.37 9.53
N ALA A 722 -21.74 -12.99 8.39
CA ALA A 722 -20.44 -12.86 7.72
C ALA A 722 -20.12 -11.42 7.32
N ARG A 723 -21.13 -10.62 6.93
CA ARG A 723 -20.93 -9.23 6.46
C ARG A 723 -20.26 -8.34 7.53
N PRO A 724 -20.81 -8.17 8.76
CA PRO A 724 -20.17 -7.35 9.77
C PRO A 724 -18.82 -7.93 10.24
N VAL A 725 -18.66 -9.27 10.26
CA VAL A 725 -17.37 -9.89 10.63
C VAL A 725 -16.27 -9.53 9.62
N LEU A 726 -16.56 -9.66 8.33
CA LEU A 726 -15.60 -9.31 7.27
C LEU A 726 -15.33 -7.81 7.21
N ALA A 727 -16.34 -6.97 7.44
CA ALA A 727 -16.15 -5.53 7.53
C ALA A 727 -15.24 -5.15 8.72
N ALA A 728 -15.41 -5.79 9.88
CA ALA A 728 -14.54 -5.60 11.03
C ALA A 728 -13.11 -6.07 10.75
N LEU A 729 -12.95 -7.18 10.02
CA LEU A 729 -11.65 -7.71 9.62
C LEU A 729 -10.91 -6.75 8.68
N ALA A 730 -11.60 -6.23 7.68
CA ALA A 730 -11.09 -5.21 6.77
C ALA A 730 -10.73 -3.92 7.54
N GLY A 731 -11.56 -3.51 8.52
CA GLY A 731 -11.28 -2.39 9.42
C GLY A 731 -10.04 -2.59 10.29
N ALA A 732 -9.81 -3.81 10.80
CA ALA A 732 -8.61 -4.11 11.59
C ALA A 732 -7.31 -3.92 10.78
N ARG A 733 -7.32 -4.27 9.49
CA ARG A 733 -6.19 -4.01 8.59
C ARG A 733 -5.94 -2.51 8.42
N MET A 734 -7.00 -1.70 8.36
CA MET A 734 -6.87 -0.26 8.21
C MET A 734 -6.09 0.40 9.35
N THR A 735 -6.10 -0.15 10.57
CA THR A 735 -5.35 0.42 11.69
C THR A 735 -3.84 0.40 11.46
N ALA A 736 -3.31 -0.66 10.86
CA ALA A 736 -1.89 -0.75 10.51
C ALA A 736 -1.51 0.26 9.43
N LEU A 737 -2.37 0.45 8.42
CA LEU A 737 -2.17 1.45 7.36
C LEU A 737 -2.23 2.87 7.92
N MET A 738 -3.17 3.15 8.83
CA MET A 738 -3.26 4.46 9.50
C MET A 738 -2.00 4.79 10.32
N ALA A 739 -1.35 3.80 10.93
CA ALA A 739 -0.09 4.01 11.64
C ALA A 739 1.06 4.39 10.68
N ALA A 740 1.08 3.81 9.48
CA ALA A 740 2.03 4.19 8.42
C ALA A 740 1.74 5.61 7.89
N ASP A 741 0.45 5.92 7.64
CA ASP A 741 0.00 7.25 7.21
C ASP A 741 0.35 8.34 8.23
N TRP A 742 0.21 8.06 9.52
CA TRP A 742 0.61 8.97 10.58
C TRP A 742 2.09 9.34 10.49
N LYS A 743 2.97 8.34 10.32
CA LYS A 743 4.42 8.58 10.15
C LYS A 743 4.72 9.39 8.89
N ALA A 744 4.00 9.14 7.80
CA ALA A 744 4.16 9.88 6.55
C ALA A 744 3.74 11.36 6.73
N LEU A 745 2.60 11.61 7.37
CA LEU A 745 2.14 12.96 7.72
C LEU A 745 3.13 13.71 8.65
N GLU A 746 3.71 13.03 9.61
CA GLU A 746 4.70 13.61 10.53
C GLU A 746 5.96 14.05 9.76
N ARG A 747 6.46 13.21 8.84
CA ARG A 747 7.58 13.54 7.96
C ARG A 747 7.25 14.71 7.05
N ALA A 748 6.07 14.71 6.42
CA ALA A 748 5.64 15.79 5.56
C ALA A 748 5.55 17.14 6.29
N ARG A 749 5.06 17.14 7.54
CA ARG A 749 5.04 18.34 8.39
C ARG A 749 6.43 18.84 8.73
N ARG A 750 7.36 17.90 9.01
CA ARG A 750 8.75 18.24 9.26
C ARG A 750 9.38 18.90 8.03
N ALA A 751 9.19 18.33 6.84
CA ALA A 751 9.66 18.89 5.57
C ALA A 751 9.10 20.28 5.26
N ARG A 752 7.89 20.62 5.76
CA ARG A 752 7.18 21.88 5.55
C ARG A 752 7.42 22.94 6.66
N GLY A 753 8.40 22.74 7.54
CA GLY A 753 8.76 23.69 8.61
C GLY A 753 7.77 23.79 9.77
N VAL A 754 6.75 22.92 9.84
CA VAL A 754 5.68 22.96 10.85
C VAL A 754 5.71 21.75 11.80
N GLY A 755 6.79 20.95 11.78
CA GLY A 755 6.96 19.76 12.64
C GLY A 755 7.26 20.07 14.11
N ASP A 756 7.80 21.25 14.43
CA ASP A 756 8.24 21.63 15.79
C ASP A 756 7.10 22.10 16.71
N ALA A 757 5.85 22.01 16.27
CA ALA A 757 4.70 22.39 17.09
C ALA A 757 4.52 21.46 18.31
N SER A 758 3.88 21.96 19.39
CA SER A 758 3.61 21.12 20.57
C SER A 758 2.88 19.83 20.18
N ARG A 759 3.25 18.70 20.81
CA ARG A 759 2.70 17.36 20.52
C ARG A 759 1.18 17.33 20.48
N VAL A 760 0.51 18.05 21.39
CA VAL A 760 -0.97 18.09 21.44
C VAL A 760 -1.55 18.81 20.22
N ARG A 761 -1.01 19.96 19.82
CA ARG A 761 -1.48 20.72 18.65
C ARG A 761 -1.18 19.95 17.34
N SER A 762 -0.03 19.30 17.25
CA SER A 762 0.35 18.43 16.14
C SER A 762 -0.61 17.25 16.03
N PHE A 763 -0.93 16.61 17.15
CA PHE A 763 -1.90 15.51 17.22
C PHE A 763 -3.29 15.91 16.72
N LEU A 764 -3.87 17.00 17.24
CA LEU A 764 -5.21 17.44 16.84
C LEU A 764 -5.30 17.75 15.33
N ARG A 765 -4.32 18.46 14.79
CA ARG A 765 -4.28 18.76 13.35
C ARG A 765 -4.06 17.50 12.49
N GLY A 766 -3.20 16.55 12.96
CA GLY A 766 -2.95 15.30 12.28
C GLY A 766 -4.13 14.36 12.25
N SER A 767 -4.91 14.34 13.33
CA SER A 767 -6.07 13.48 13.46
C SER A 767 -7.14 13.77 12.40
N PHE A 768 -7.33 15.05 12.02
CA PHE A 768 -8.27 15.40 10.96
C PHE A 768 -7.81 14.85 9.59
N SER A 769 -6.54 15.09 9.22
CA SER A 769 -6.00 14.56 7.95
C SER A 769 -6.06 13.03 7.91
N LEU A 770 -5.70 12.37 9.03
CA LEU A 770 -5.78 10.91 9.15
C LEU A 770 -7.21 10.39 9.01
N LEU A 771 -8.21 11.10 9.57
CA LEU A 771 -9.62 10.76 9.41
C LEU A 771 -10.05 10.82 7.94
N VAL A 772 -9.63 11.87 7.22
CA VAL A 772 -9.91 12.00 5.77
C VAL A 772 -9.30 10.83 4.99
N PHE A 773 -8.03 10.46 5.28
CA PHE A 773 -7.40 9.28 4.64
C PHE A 773 -8.12 7.98 4.98
N ALA A 774 -8.49 7.79 6.24
CA ALA A 774 -9.23 6.60 6.68
C ALA A 774 -10.57 6.46 5.94
N LEU A 775 -11.34 7.55 5.82
CA LEU A 775 -12.62 7.55 5.09
C LEU A 775 -12.44 7.23 3.61
N ARG A 776 -11.43 7.84 2.94
CA ARG A 776 -11.15 7.59 1.52
C ARG A 776 -10.71 6.15 1.26
N ARG A 777 -9.78 5.63 2.08
CA ARG A 777 -9.32 4.23 1.97
C ARG A 777 -10.45 3.25 2.25
N SER A 778 -11.28 3.53 3.26
CA SER A 778 -12.46 2.69 3.57
C SER A 778 -13.45 2.67 2.39
N GLY A 779 -13.67 3.81 1.73
CA GLY A 779 -14.50 3.87 0.53
C GLY A 779 -13.93 3.01 -0.61
N LYS A 780 -12.62 3.15 -0.93
CA LYS A 780 -11.96 2.33 -1.95
C LYS A 780 -12.00 0.83 -1.61
N LEU A 781 -11.77 0.47 -0.34
CA LEU A 781 -11.82 -0.91 0.12
C LEU A 781 -13.24 -1.48 0.01
N ALA A 782 -14.27 -0.71 0.37
CA ALA A 782 -15.66 -1.11 0.20
C ALA A 782 -15.98 -1.39 -1.29
N THR A 783 -15.58 -0.48 -2.19
CA THR A 783 -15.70 -0.66 -3.64
C THR A 783 -15.01 -1.94 -4.13
N THR A 784 -13.79 -2.23 -3.65
CA THR A 784 -13.08 -3.47 -3.98
C THR A 784 -13.82 -4.72 -3.50
N MET A 785 -14.33 -4.68 -2.27
CA MET A 785 -15.08 -5.81 -1.70
C MET A 785 -16.36 -6.06 -2.51
N GLU A 786 -17.08 -5.00 -2.90
CA GLU A 786 -18.28 -5.09 -3.75
C GLU A 786 -17.95 -5.64 -5.13
N ALA A 787 -16.90 -5.15 -5.79
CA ALA A 787 -16.43 -5.68 -7.07
C ALA A 787 -16.06 -7.17 -7.00
N ARG A 788 -15.66 -7.67 -5.80
CA ARG A 788 -15.39 -9.08 -5.52
C ARG A 788 -16.61 -9.82 -4.93
N GLY A 789 -17.82 -9.36 -5.24
CA GLY A 789 -19.08 -10.03 -4.87
C GLY A 789 -19.47 -9.93 -3.40
N PHE A 790 -18.85 -9.07 -2.60
CA PHE A 790 -19.30 -8.83 -1.23
C PHE A 790 -20.73 -8.24 -1.24
N GLY A 791 -21.60 -8.80 -0.42
CA GLY A 791 -23.00 -8.38 -0.40
C GLY A 791 -23.89 -9.03 -1.47
N ALA A 792 -23.40 -9.96 -2.29
CA ALA A 792 -24.21 -10.76 -3.20
C ALA A 792 -25.30 -11.52 -2.46
N ALA A 793 -26.42 -11.80 -3.16
CA ALA A 793 -27.60 -12.46 -2.55
C ALA A 793 -27.39 -13.94 -2.20
N GLY A 794 -26.32 -14.57 -2.71
CA GLY A 794 -25.98 -15.97 -2.48
C GLY A 794 -25.45 -16.28 -1.07
N ARG A 795 -25.44 -17.56 -0.69
CA ARG A 795 -24.75 -18.00 0.53
C ARG A 795 -23.25 -18.05 0.26
N ARG A 796 -22.46 -17.34 1.08
CA ARG A 796 -20.99 -17.42 1.07
C ARG A 796 -20.55 -18.83 1.45
N THR A 797 -19.54 -19.34 0.74
CA THR A 797 -18.78 -20.54 1.11
C THR A 797 -17.53 -20.15 1.91
N TRP A 798 -16.88 -21.15 2.50
CA TRP A 798 -15.67 -20.92 3.30
C TRP A 798 -14.54 -21.80 2.79
N ALA A 799 -13.47 -21.21 2.30
CA ALA A 799 -12.29 -21.92 1.84
C ALA A 799 -11.60 -22.68 2.97
N ARG A 800 -11.57 -22.06 4.18
CA ARG A 800 -10.99 -22.67 5.39
C ARG A 800 -12.07 -23.00 6.41
N PRO A 801 -12.24 -24.28 6.80
CA PRO A 801 -13.16 -24.61 7.88
C PRO A 801 -12.55 -24.27 9.23
N SER A 802 -13.25 -23.48 10.02
CA SER A 802 -12.94 -23.25 11.42
C SER A 802 -13.64 -24.29 12.28
N ARG A 803 -12.87 -25.22 12.89
CA ARG A 803 -13.42 -26.31 13.73
C ARG A 803 -12.79 -26.25 15.11
N LEU A 804 -13.60 -26.55 16.11
CA LEU A 804 -13.10 -26.79 17.48
C LEU A 804 -12.41 -28.16 17.54
N ARG A 805 -11.29 -28.23 18.22
CA ARG A 805 -10.44 -29.44 18.39
C ARG A 805 -10.40 -29.85 19.86
N ALA A 806 -9.92 -31.04 20.16
CA ALA A 806 -9.70 -31.48 21.54
C ALA A 806 -8.81 -30.53 22.36
N ALA A 807 -7.83 -29.88 21.70
CA ALA A 807 -6.98 -28.86 22.33
C ALA A 807 -7.78 -27.65 22.83
N ASP A 808 -8.86 -27.26 22.12
CA ASP A 808 -9.73 -26.15 22.54
C ASP A 808 -10.55 -26.52 23.79
N ALA A 809 -11.02 -27.77 23.86
CA ALA A 809 -11.71 -28.25 25.03
C ALA A 809 -10.78 -28.28 26.28
N VAL A 810 -9.54 -28.74 26.13
CA VAL A 810 -8.52 -28.69 27.17
C VAL A 810 -8.26 -27.25 27.61
N LEU A 811 -8.11 -26.33 26.68
CA LEU A 811 -7.92 -24.91 26.99
C LEU A 811 -9.08 -24.34 27.81
N LEU A 812 -10.33 -24.64 27.43
CA LEU A 812 -11.52 -24.18 28.15
C LEU A 812 -11.60 -24.81 29.56
N LEU A 813 -11.25 -26.08 29.69
CA LEU A 813 -11.21 -26.74 30.99
C LEU A 813 -10.16 -26.08 31.93
N VAL A 814 -8.97 -25.77 31.42
CA VAL A 814 -7.95 -25.03 32.17
C VAL A 814 -8.46 -23.65 32.56
N ALA A 815 -9.13 -22.94 31.64
CA ALA A 815 -9.72 -21.61 31.87
C ALA A 815 -10.82 -21.62 32.95
N ILE A 816 -11.56 -22.71 33.08
CA ILE A 816 -12.55 -22.89 34.15
C ILE A 816 -11.85 -23.30 35.48
N ALA A 817 -10.91 -24.23 35.44
CA ALA A 817 -10.23 -24.74 36.62
C ALA A 817 -9.42 -23.67 37.36
N LEU A 818 -8.74 -22.81 36.63
CA LEU A 818 -7.86 -21.79 37.18
C LEU A 818 -8.57 -20.84 38.16
N PRO A 819 -9.61 -20.09 37.79
CA PRO A 819 -10.35 -19.23 38.72
C PRO A 819 -11.07 -20.05 39.80
N SER A 820 -11.56 -21.26 39.47
CA SER A 820 -12.22 -22.13 40.45
C SER A 820 -11.28 -22.51 41.57
N ILE A 821 -10.02 -22.88 41.27
CA ILE A 821 -9.00 -23.19 42.27
C ILE A 821 -8.66 -21.94 43.10
N ALA A 822 -8.47 -20.80 42.42
CA ALA A 822 -8.14 -19.55 43.10
C ALA A 822 -9.23 -19.11 44.08
N LEU A 823 -10.51 -19.23 43.71
CA LEU A 823 -11.65 -18.92 44.58
C LEU A 823 -11.80 -19.95 45.72
N ALA A 824 -11.63 -21.23 45.44
CA ALA A 824 -11.68 -22.29 46.48
C ALA A 824 -10.60 -22.06 47.56
N VAL A 825 -9.38 -21.72 47.14
CA VAL A 825 -8.28 -21.41 48.09
C VAL A 825 -8.63 -20.19 48.95
N SER A 826 -9.20 -19.13 48.36
CA SER A 826 -9.64 -17.95 49.10
C SER A 826 -10.75 -18.24 50.09
N VAL A 827 -11.72 -19.08 49.72
CA VAL A 827 -12.78 -19.56 50.66
C VAL A 827 -12.19 -20.36 51.80
N ILE A 828 -11.28 -21.31 51.53
CA ILE A 828 -10.60 -22.13 52.54
C ILE A 828 -9.75 -21.27 53.47
N ALA A 829 -9.07 -20.26 52.93
CA ALA A 829 -8.28 -19.30 53.70
C ALA A 829 -9.14 -18.30 54.52
N GLY A 830 -10.45 -18.32 54.38
CA GLY A 830 -11.38 -17.40 55.05
C GLY A 830 -11.24 -15.94 54.63
N THR A 831 -10.62 -15.66 53.45
CA THR A 831 -10.37 -14.32 52.94
C THR A 831 -11.35 -13.91 51.85
N PHE A 832 -12.24 -14.79 51.48
CA PHE A 832 -13.19 -14.54 50.39
C PHE A 832 -14.11 -13.36 50.70
N ALA A 833 -13.99 -12.29 49.88
CA ALA A 833 -14.79 -11.10 49.97
C ALA A 833 -15.40 -10.75 48.59
N LEU A 834 -16.72 -10.57 48.53
CA LEU A 834 -17.41 -10.12 47.33
C LEU A 834 -17.28 -8.61 47.15
N VAL A 835 -17.21 -8.18 45.89
CA VAL A 835 -17.29 -6.76 45.51
C VAL A 835 -18.65 -6.21 45.95
N GLY A 836 -18.68 -5.22 46.85
CA GLY A 836 -19.90 -4.54 47.31
C GLY A 836 -20.49 -5.07 48.63
N ARG A 837 -19.81 -5.95 49.38
CA ARG A 837 -20.16 -6.35 50.75
C ARG A 837 -19.08 -5.97 51.74
#